data_fb9c64c6cbc8c4b89143269533359ae5
#
_entry.id   fb9c64c6cbc8c4b89143269533359ae5
#
_cell.length_a   1.000
_cell.length_b   1.000
_cell.length_c   1.000
_cell.angle_alpha   90.00
_cell.angle_beta   90.00
_cell.angle_gamma   90.00
#
_symmetry.space_group_name_H-M   'P 1'
#
loop_
_entity.id
_entity.type
_entity.pdbx_description
1 polymer ?
#
loop_
_entity_poly.entity_id
_entity_poly.type
_entity_poly.pdbx_seq_one_letter_code
_entity_poly.pdbx_strand_id
1 'polypeptide(L)'
;MRWSPSVALLLLALPSRASGQDWNSDSALALARRAIERRSRAAVDTALRDYKAQAHGFLFFLGQFGEGLTEPPRLVKADQLELEVYWKAPQLSKQRIIGWRDRTELPTDINYHRDHLGIVQNNFGSAIRLGEGDEVRDVPHPLAPPPGGTDVYDVALGDTTTIVLPQRAVRVVALRVRPKNFAAAAIVGTLFVDLESADLVRMAFSFTPAAYLDPQLEDVSIVLDNALWEGRFWLPYRQEIEIRRRATWLDIPARGIIRGRWEIGGYLFNVGLAASWFRGEEITAVPKAERDSFPWTTPLTTAIQDIAEPVRQNDLQQVRAEVSRIAGRRVLTGLKRRRLGARALSDLIHANRVEGLAAGAGLVWRTPGDGFEIRGLGSYGFSDGSGKGLVAITSADGLELAVYRQVRDIADAPVIAPLLNSIASQEFGDDYGDYYRATGVRLGARFAIGARGEWQVTATRERVQSLRVRATPATGRFRLNPAVHDGHYFIGALTARRRSEGFAVRRDVAGEATLEVGGNYVRLSGTGHLLVPLGRQRLLTRVQFGLGSEELPPQRAFLLGGRGTLLGDAFRAWGGRRAALLHLELRTPVPFFRLSAGPARTPGTITLAPYAAVGWTSKPVTLTPWQATPEARVTLGLGAEWLGLIRVEAGYGVQSRRVHVAFDVTRDFWDIL
;
A
#
# COMPACT_ATOMS: atom_id res chain seq x y z
N MET A 1 -11.37 -34.32 39.77
CA MET A 1 -10.48 -34.79 38.69
C MET A 1 -9.82 -33.59 38.06
N ARG A 2 -8.53 -33.35 38.33
CA ARG A 2 -7.77 -32.21 37.83
C ARG A 2 -7.18 -32.61 36.46
N TRP A 3 -7.64 -31.98 35.40
CA TRP A 3 -7.04 -32.12 34.07
C TRP A 3 -5.95 -31.07 33.94
N SER A 4 -4.71 -31.50 33.86
CA SER A 4 -3.57 -30.68 33.40
C SER A 4 -3.70 -30.46 31.88
N PRO A 5 -3.71 -29.25 31.38
CA PRO A 5 -3.60 -29.05 29.96
C PRO A 5 -2.12 -29.22 29.55
N SER A 6 -1.79 -30.39 29.03
CA SER A 6 -0.55 -30.54 28.24
C SER A 6 -0.67 -29.69 27.01
N VAL A 7 0.07 -28.60 26.99
CA VAL A 7 0.25 -27.75 25.78
C VAL A 7 0.99 -28.59 24.75
N ALA A 8 0.25 -29.21 23.85
CA ALA A 8 0.82 -29.78 22.64
C ALA A 8 1.33 -28.61 21.79
N LEU A 9 2.62 -28.34 21.86
CA LEU A 9 3.34 -27.49 20.92
C LEU A 9 3.22 -28.16 19.55
N LEU A 10 2.24 -27.70 18.75
CA LEU A 10 2.19 -28.06 17.33
C LEU A 10 3.38 -27.35 16.67
N LEU A 11 4.50 -28.03 16.62
CA LEU A 11 5.59 -27.75 15.69
C LEU A 11 5.00 -27.97 14.29
N LEU A 12 4.41 -26.91 13.75
CA LEU A 12 4.14 -26.83 12.32
C LEU A 12 5.49 -27.05 11.64
N ALA A 13 5.62 -28.18 11.01
CA ALA A 13 6.75 -28.51 10.15
C ALA A 13 6.92 -27.32 9.19
N LEU A 14 8.01 -26.60 9.39
CA LEU A 14 8.48 -25.63 8.41
C LEU A 14 8.58 -26.36 7.08
N PRO A 15 8.00 -25.82 6.00
CA PRO A 15 8.17 -26.44 4.70
C PRO A 15 9.66 -26.57 4.44
N SER A 16 10.05 -27.82 4.19
CA SER A 16 11.39 -28.23 3.89
C SER A 16 12.03 -27.31 2.85
N ARG A 17 13.25 -26.93 3.15
CA ARG A 17 14.35 -26.58 2.26
C ARG A 17 13.88 -26.05 0.90
N ALA A 18 13.85 -24.73 0.74
CA ALA A 18 14.12 -24.15 -0.56
C ALA A 18 15.36 -24.86 -1.08
N SER A 19 15.23 -25.65 -2.15
CA SER A 19 16.36 -26.19 -2.89
C SER A 19 17.26 -24.99 -3.17
N GLY A 20 18.48 -25.02 -2.66
CA GLY A 20 19.42 -23.91 -2.81
C GLY A 20 19.51 -23.58 -4.30
N GLN A 21 19.20 -22.34 -4.68
CA GLN A 21 19.38 -21.89 -6.05
C GLN A 21 20.85 -22.07 -6.40
N ASP A 22 21.12 -22.82 -7.47
CA ASP A 22 22.48 -23.04 -7.94
C ASP A 22 22.93 -21.79 -8.73
N TRP A 23 23.53 -20.84 -8.00
CA TRP A 23 24.03 -19.61 -8.56
C TRP A 23 25.33 -19.85 -9.33
N ASN A 24 25.40 -19.27 -10.54
CA ASN A 24 26.56 -19.37 -11.46
C ASN A 24 26.84 -20.79 -11.92
N SER A 25 25.80 -21.63 -12.03
CA SER A 25 25.99 -22.94 -12.71
C SER A 25 26.44 -22.73 -14.15
N ASP A 26 27.17 -23.72 -14.68
CA ASP A 26 27.71 -23.66 -16.06
C ASP A 26 26.60 -23.37 -17.10
N SER A 27 25.41 -23.95 -16.90
CA SER A 27 24.24 -23.74 -17.77
C SER A 27 23.68 -22.33 -17.66
N ALA A 28 23.63 -21.74 -16.46
CA ALA A 28 23.18 -20.37 -16.24
C ALA A 28 24.17 -19.38 -16.86
N LEU A 29 25.47 -19.59 -16.66
CA LEU A 29 26.51 -18.75 -17.25
C LEU A 29 26.56 -18.89 -18.77
N ALA A 30 26.35 -20.08 -19.32
CA ALA A 30 26.31 -20.30 -20.76
C ALA A 30 25.15 -19.56 -21.41
N LEU A 31 23.95 -19.61 -20.79
CA LEU A 31 22.79 -18.87 -21.26
C LEU A 31 23.01 -17.36 -21.19
N ALA A 32 23.54 -16.86 -20.05
CA ALA A 32 23.87 -15.45 -19.89
C ALA A 32 24.85 -14.94 -20.95
N ARG A 33 25.92 -15.70 -21.22
CA ARG A 33 26.89 -15.35 -22.28
C ARG A 33 26.24 -15.29 -23.67
N ARG A 34 25.42 -16.29 -24.02
CA ARG A 34 24.66 -16.28 -25.28
C ARG A 34 23.75 -15.05 -25.41
N ALA A 35 23.05 -14.69 -24.33
CA ALA A 35 22.16 -13.53 -24.30
C ALA A 35 22.94 -12.21 -24.38
N ILE A 36 24.11 -12.11 -23.72
CA ILE A 36 25.02 -10.95 -23.83
C ILE A 36 25.50 -10.81 -25.26
N GLU A 37 25.98 -11.89 -25.88
CA GLU A 37 26.46 -11.88 -27.27
C GLU A 37 25.34 -11.50 -28.24
N ARG A 38 24.15 -12.09 -28.08
CA ARG A 38 22.98 -11.79 -28.90
C ARG A 38 22.60 -10.30 -28.83
N ARG A 39 22.54 -9.75 -27.61
CA ARG A 39 22.21 -8.36 -27.36
C ARG A 39 23.28 -7.41 -27.92
N SER A 40 24.55 -7.76 -27.79
CA SER A 40 25.66 -6.96 -28.33
C SER A 40 25.64 -6.91 -29.85
N ARG A 41 25.28 -8.01 -30.50
CA ARG A 41 25.09 -8.04 -31.98
C ARG A 41 23.93 -7.16 -32.41
N ALA A 42 22.80 -7.23 -31.69
CA ALA A 42 21.64 -6.39 -31.99
C ALA A 42 21.95 -4.90 -31.85
N ALA A 43 22.80 -4.51 -30.90
CA ALA A 43 23.19 -3.12 -30.68
C ALA A 43 24.02 -2.50 -31.85
N VAL A 44 24.73 -3.35 -32.62
CA VAL A 44 25.56 -2.93 -33.76
C VAL A 44 24.94 -3.33 -35.11
N ASP A 45 23.68 -3.80 -35.12
CA ASP A 45 22.98 -4.18 -36.33
C ASP A 45 22.79 -2.95 -37.24
N THR A 46 23.54 -2.90 -38.33
CA THR A 46 23.48 -1.81 -39.30
C THR A 46 22.14 -1.69 -40.02
N ALA A 47 21.27 -2.69 -39.91
CA ALA A 47 19.93 -2.65 -40.44
C ALA A 47 18.96 -1.82 -39.59
N LEU A 48 19.28 -1.59 -38.30
CA LEU A 48 18.56 -0.68 -37.41
C LEU A 48 19.38 0.57 -37.14
N ARG A 49 19.19 1.62 -37.95
CA ARG A 49 19.92 2.88 -37.80
C ARG A 49 19.19 3.89 -36.93
N ASP A 50 17.89 3.95 -37.06
CA ASP A 50 17.01 4.79 -36.25
C ASP A 50 15.57 4.27 -36.31
N TYR A 51 14.75 4.72 -35.37
CA TYR A 51 13.32 4.51 -35.42
C TYR A 51 12.55 5.68 -34.79
N LYS A 52 11.30 5.80 -35.22
CA LYS A 52 10.25 6.56 -34.55
C LYS A 52 9.17 5.57 -34.14
N ALA A 53 8.62 5.75 -32.92
CA ALA A 53 7.49 4.97 -32.40
C ALA A 53 6.49 5.89 -31.68
N GLN A 54 5.31 5.38 -31.43
CA GLN A 54 4.31 6.03 -30.60
C GLN A 54 4.19 5.30 -29.27
N ALA A 55 4.02 6.02 -28.18
CA ALA A 55 3.79 5.46 -26.87
C ALA A 55 2.57 6.09 -26.22
N HIS A 56 1.61 5.23 -25.86
CA HIS A 56 0.41 5.60 -25.11
C HIS A 56 0.59 5.19 -23.65
N GLY A 57 0.37 6.11 -22.73
CA GLY A 57 0.66 5.85 -21.34
C GLY A 57 -0.29 6.46 -20.34
N PHE A 58 -0.30 5.85 -19.16
CA PHE A 58 -1.01 6.32 -18.00
C PHE A 58 -0.09 6.37 -16.80
N LEU A 59 -0.23 7.43 -15.99
CA LEU A 59 0.39 7.58 -14.69
C LEU A 59 -0.71 7.74 -13.65
N PHE A 60 -0.70 6.89 -12.64
CA PHE A 60 -1.64 6.92 -11.53
C PHE A 60 -0.91 7.27 -10.26
N PHE A 61 -1.31 8.37 -9.64
CA PHE A 61 -0.81 8.82 -8.36
C PHE A 61 -1.80 8.41 -7.28
N LEU A 62 -1.35 7.53 -6.41
CA LEU A 62 -2.16 6.96 -5.34
C LEU A 62 -1.58 7.40 -4.01
N GLY A 63 -2.43 7.88 -3.12
CA GLY A 63 -2.09 8.16 -1.73
C GLY A 63 -2.50 6.98 -0.85
N GLN A 64 -1.57 6.46 -0.08
CA GLN A 64 -1.85 5.51 0.98
C GLN A 64 -1.67 6.22 2.31
N PHE A 65 -2.77 6.35 3.03
CA PHE A 65 -2.82 6.94 4.35
C PHE A 65 -2.97 5.79 5.35
N GLY A 66 -2.08 5.74 6.35
CA GLY A 66 -2.04 4.68 7.33
C GLY A 66 -1.46 3.34 6.87
N GLU A 67 -1.74 2.26 7.58
CA GLU A 67 -1.26 0.91 7.26
C GLU A 67 -2.06 0.23 6.13
N GLY A 68 -3.14 0.86 5.67
CA GLY A 68 -3.87 0.49 4.46
C GLY A 68 -4.47 -0.92 4.47
N LEU A 69 -4.94 -1.39 5.63
CA LEU A 69 -5.38 -2.78 5.79
C LEU A 69 -6.80 -3.04 5.32
N THR A 70 -7.65 -2.05 5.42
CA THR A 70 -9.08 -2.17 5.14
C THR A 70 -9.55 -1.21 4.05
N GLU A 71 -8.75 -0.18 3.72
CA GLU A 71 -9.08 0.78 2.66
C GLU A 71 -8.00 0.74 1.57
N PRO A 72 -8.38 0.79 0.27
CA PRO A 72 -7.41 0.84 -0.83
C PRO A 72 -6.66 2.18 -0.83
N PRO A 73 -5.42 2.23 -1.33
CA PRO A 73 -4.80 3.51 -1.67
C PRO A 73 -5.74 4.33 -2.54
N ARG A 74 -5.93 5.60 -2.21
CA ARG A 74 -6.80 6.49 -2.96
C ARG A 74 -6.13 7.00 -4.22
N LEU A 75 -6.89 7.05 -5.30
CA LEU A 75 -6.45 7.78 -6.48
C LEU A 75 -6.44 9.28 -6.16
N VAL A 76 -5.28 9.89 -6.22
CA VAL A 76 -5.09 11.34 -6.07
C VAL A 76 -5.20 12.01 -7.43
N LYS A 77 -4.50 11.48 -8.43
CA LYS A 77 -4.47 12.00 -9.78
C LYS A 77 -4.20 10.87 -10.78
N ALA A 78 -4.77 10.98 -11.97
CA ALA A 78 -4.45 10.14 -13.11
C ALA A 78 -4.11 11.02 -14.32
N ASP A 79 -2.96 10.75 -14.92
CA ASP A 79 -2.52 11.40 -16.16
C ASP A 79 -2.58 10.39 -17.30
N GLN A 80 -3.07 10.81 -18.45
CA GLN A 80 -2.97 10.09 -19.71
C GLN A 80 -2.09 10.89 -20.66
N LEU A 81 -1.10 10.22 -21.25
CA LEU A 81 -0.12 10.84 -22.11
C LEU A 81 -0.02 10.10 -23.43
N GLU A 82 0.29 10.86 -24.47
CA GLU A 82 0.69 10.36 -25.78
C GLU A 82 2.05 10.93 -26.12
N LEU A 83 2.96 10.06 -26.57
CA LEU A 83 4.35 10.40 -26.82
C LEU A 83 4.78 9.91 -28.21
N GLU A 84 5.68 10.66 -28.81
CA GLU A 84 6.55 10.17 -29.85
C GLU A 84 7.88 9.77 -29.23
N VAL A 85 8.34 8.57 -29.55
CA VAL A 85 9.62 8.01 -29.09
C VAL A 85 10.56 7.93 -30.27
N TYR A 86 11.75 8.49 -30.11
CA TYR A 86 12.78 8.53 -31.17
C TYR A 86 14.05 7.88 -30.63
N TRP A 87 14.66 7.07 -31.45
CA TRP A 87 15.96 6.49 -31.17
C TRP A 87 16.85 6.50 -32.43
N LYS A 88 18.14 6.69 -32.22
CA LYS A 88 19.16 6.61 -33.27
C LYS A 88 20.42 5.95 -32.74
N ALA A 89 20.94 5.01 -33.51
CA ALA A 89 22.18 4.31 -33.16
C ALA A 89 23.33 5.30 -32.94
N PRO A 90 24.23 5.02 -31.98
CA PRO A 90 24.20 3.86 -31.10
C PRO A 90 23.33 4.03 -29.85
N GLN A 91 23.07 5.27 -29.37
CA GLN A 91 22.47 5.51 -28.05
C GLN A 91 21.68 6.82 -27.94
N LEU A 92 21.42 7.51 -29.06
CA LEU A 92 20.63 8.73 -29.01
C LEU A 92 19.16 8.40 -28.84
N SER A 93 18.51 9.02 -27.86
CA SER A 93 17.08 8.86 -27.60
C SER A 93 16.42 10.19 -27.33
N LYS A 94 15.16 10.32 -27.68
CA LYS A 94 14.32 11.48 -27.38
C LYS A 94 12.86 11.06 -27.25
N GLN A 95 12.18 11.66 -26.30
CA GLN A 95 10.73 11.54 -26.13
C GLN A 95 10.09 12.91 -26.28
N ARG A 96 8.95 12.94 -26.93
CA ARG A 96 8.19 14.17 -27.14
C ARG A 96 6.75 13.96 -26.75
N ILE A 97 6.28 14.63 -25.72
CA ILE A 97 4.88 14.60 -25.27
C ILE A 97 4.04 15.40 -26.26
N ILE A 98 3.13 14.72 -26.98
CA ILE A 98 2.26 15.32 -27.99
C ILE A 98 0.81 15.46 -27.51
N GLY A 99 0.39 14.69 -26.52
CA GLY A 99 -0.91 14.77 -25.89
C GLY A 99 -0.81 14.57 -24.39
N TRP A 100 -1.60 15.33 -23.65
CA TRP A 100 -1.72 15.14 -22.20
C TRP A 100 -3.06 15.61 -21.71
N ARG A 101 -3.69 14.79 -20.87
CA ARG A 101 -4.88 15.15 -20.09
C ARG A 101 -4.85 14.49 -18.73
N ASP A 102 -5.50 15.11 -17.75
CA ASP A 102 -5.48 14.62 -16.39
C ASP A 102 -6.87 14.60 -15.74
N ARG A 103 -6.97 13.81 -14.69
CA ARG A 103 -8.09 13.79 -13.78
C ARG A 103 -7.57 13.84 -12.35
N THR A 104 -7.96 14.86 -11.61
CA THR A 104 -7.60 15.05 -10.21
C THR A 104 -8.79 14.70 -9.32
N GLU A 105 -8.59 13.77 -8.40
CA GLU A 105 -9.61 13.31 -7.43
C GLU A 105 -9.44 13.97 -6.06
N LEU A 106 -8.19 14.26 -5.65
CA LEU A 106 -7.86 14.99 -4.43
C LEU A 106 -7.07 16.24 -4.77
N PRO A 107 -7.21 17.34 -3.97
CA PRO A 107 -6.40 18.53 -4.16
C PRO A 107 -4.92 18.18 -4.14
N THR A 108 -4.19 18.51 -5.17
CA THR A 108 -2.76 18.22 -5.28
C THR A 108 -2.07 19.19 -6.21
N ASP A 109 -0.80 19.42 -5.97
CA ASP A 109 0.17 20.14 -6.81
C ASP A 109 1.11 19.19 -7.56
N ILE A 110 0.82 17.88 -7.58
CA ILE A 110 1.66 16.88 -8.22
C ILE A 110 1.81 17.19 -9.72
N ASN A 111 3.04 17.53 -10.12
CA ASN A 111 3.47 17.78 -11.50
C ASN A 111 4.60 16.82 -11.91
N TYR A 112 4.51 15.58 -11.50
CA TYR A 112 5.55 14.56 -11.63
C TYR A 112 5.87 14.16 -13.09
N HIS A 113 5.00 14.45 -14.02
CA HIS A 113 5.02 13.89 -15.38
C HIS A 113 6.09 14.45 -16.30
N ARG A 114 6.68 15.58 -16.00
CA ARG A 114 7.57 16.26 -16.91
C ARG A 114 9.03 15.76 -16.86
N ASP A 115 9.45 15.41 -15.66
CA ASP A 115 10.87 15.12 -15.38
C ASP A 115 11.10 13.62 -15.09
N HIS A 116 10.03 12.83 -14.95
CA HIS A 116 10.10 11.45 -14.44
C HIS A 116 9.34 10.44 -15.31
N LEU A 117 9.18 10.72 -16.60
CA LEU A 117 8.60 9.78 -17.54
C LEU A 117 9.46 8.53 -17.60
N GLY A 118 9.05 7.51 -16.84
CA GLY A 118 9.76 6.27 -16.64
C GLY A 118 9.75 5.31 -17.83
N ILE A 119 9.84 5.80 -19.07
CA ILE A 119 10.09 4.93 -20.19
C ILE A 119 11.60 4.64 -20.23
N VAL A 120 11.96 3.38 -19.99
CA VAL A 120 13.33 2.93 -20.19
C VAL A 120 13.63 2.95 -21.68
N GLN A 121 14.43 3.91 -22.10
CA GLN A 121 14.66 4.19 -23.52
C GLN A 121 15.78 3.38 -24.15
N ASN A 122 16.77 3.03 -23.35
CA ASN A 122 18.00 2.47 -23.86
C ASN A 122 17.97 0.95 -23.92
N ASN A 123 17.34 0.43 -24.97
CA ASN A 123 17.23 -1.02 -25.18
C ASN A 123 18.56 -1.72 -25.38
N PHE A 124 19.59 -1.01 -25.86
CA PHE A 124 20.88 -1.58 -26.26
C PHE A 124 22.04 -1.08 -25.39
N GLY A 125 21.80 -0.13 -24.50
CA GLY A 125 22.82 0.45 -23.65
C GLY A 125 23.43 -0.53 -22.63
N SER A 126 24.64 -0.24 -22.18
CA SER A 126 25.33 -1.02 -21.13
C SER A 126 24.77 -0.76 -19.73
N ALA A 127 23.95 0.25 -19.57
CA ALA A 127 23.29 0.63 -18.32
C ALA A 127 21.77 0.72 -18.48
N ILE A 128 21.05 0.50 -17.37
CA ILE A 128 19.62 0.79 -17.22
C ILE A 128 19.52 2.18 -16.62
N ARG A 129 18.81 3.08 -17.31
CA ARG A 129 18.49 4.43 -16.87
C ARG A 129 16.99 4.56 -16.67
N LEU A 130 16.57 5.19 -15.58
CA LEU A 130 15.20 5.53 -15.29
C LEU A 130 15.03 7.05 -15.29
N GLY A 131 14.14 7.57 -16.14
CA GLY A 131 13.93 9.01 -16.29
C GLY A 131 15.23 9.73 -16.69
N GLU A 132 15.45 10.91 -16.11
CA GLU A 132 16.69 11.69 -16.32
C GLU A 132 17.85 11.26 -15.39
N GLY A 133 17.63 10.26 -14.54
CA GLY A 133 18.65 9.72 -13.62
C GLY A 133 18.80 10.51 -12.32
N ASP A 134 17.84 11.34 -11.98
CA ASP A 134 17.82 12.19 -10.78
C ASP A 134 17.29 11.47 -9.54
N GLU A 135 16.35 10.54 -9.70
CA GLU A 135 15.81 9.75 -8.59
C GLU A 135 16.54 8.41 -8.39
N VAL A 136 16.91 7.76 -9.49
CA VAL A 136 17.59 6.46 -9.48
C VAL A 136 18.85 6.56 -10.34
N ARG A 137 19.96 6.18 -9.74
CA ARG A 137 21.26 6.13 -10.43
C ARG A 137 21.26 5.11 -11.55
N ASP A 138 21.94 5.41 -12.65
CA ASP A 138 22.22 4.45 -13.71
C ASP A 138 22.90 3.20 -13.14
N VAL A 139 22.40 2.02 -13.52
CA VAL A 139 22.93 0.75 -13.05
C VAL A 139 23.37 -0.14 -14.21
N PRO A 140 24.42 -0.96 -14.05
CA PRO A 140 24.85 -1.86 -15.10
C PRO A 140 23.72 -2.80 -15.54
N HIS A 141 23.57 -2.99 -16.86
CA HIS A 141 22.60 -3.96 -17.38
C HIS A 141 23.14 -5.39 -17.19
N PRO A 142 22.32 -6.36 -16.67
CA PRO A 142 22.79 -7.73 -16.44
C PRO A 142 23.28 -8.48 -17.69
N LEU A 143 22.82 -8.07 -18.89
CA LEU A 143 23.29 -8.60 -20.16
C LEU A 143 24.18 -7.60 -20.90
N ALA A 144 24.91 -6.76 -20.19
CA ALA A 144 25.97 -5.93 -20.78
C ALA A 144 27.28 -6.75 -20.95
N PRO A 145 28.08 -6.44 -21.97
CA PRO A 145 29.43 -7.01 -22.06
C PRO A 145 30.32 -6.53 -20.89
N PRO A 146 31.42 -7.20 -20.60
CA PRO A 146 32.39 -6.75 -19.60
C PRO A 146 32.80 -5.27 -19.79
N PRO A 147 32.97 -4.50 -18.69
CA PRO A 147 32.95 -4.87 -17.27
C PRO A 147 31.55 -4.91 -16.61
N GLY A 148 30.49 -5.20 -17.36
CA GLY A 148 29.11 -5.39 -16.89
C GLY A 148 28.72 -6.87 -16.79
N GLY A 149 27.43 -7.14 -16.91
CA GLY A 149 26.86 -8.50 -16.99
C GLY A 149 27.31 -9.41 -15.85
N THR A 150 27.89 -10.54 -16.21
CA THR A 150 28.34 -11.56 -15.23
C THR A 150 29.50 -11.13 -14.34
N ASP A 151 30.17 -9.98 -14.63
CA ASP A 151 31.18 -9.45 -13.73
C ASP A 151 30.54 -8.79 -12.50
N VAL A 152 29.37 -8.20 -12.68
CA VAL A 152 28.61 -7.51 -11.63
C VAL A 152 27.56 -8.41 -10.98
N TYR A 153 26.99 -9.33 -11.75
CA TYR A 153 25.84 -10.13 -11.33
C TYR A 153 26.16 -11.62 -11.21
N ASP A 154 25.58 -12.25 -10.18
CA ASP A 154 25.36 -13.69 -10.14
C ASP A 154 24.09 -14.03 -10.90
N VAL A 155 24.08 -15.17 -11.59
CA VAL A 155 22.95 -15.65 -12.38
C VAL A 155 22.53 -17.05 -11.96
N ALA A 156 21.21 -17.33 -12.00
CA ALA A 156 20.67 -18.66 -11.74
C ALA A 156 19.51 -18.97 -12.68
N LEU A 157 19.41 -20.22 -13.12
CA LEU A 157 18.26 -20.65 -13.94
C LEU A 157 17.00 -20.78 -13.05
N GLY A 158 15.88 -20.36 -13.58
CA GLY A 158 14.55 -20.60 -13.06
C GLY A 158 13.74 -21.48 -14.00
N ASP A 159 12.42 -21.43 -13.86
CA ASP A 159 11.50 -22.25 -14.63
C ASP A 159 11.39 -21.77 -16.08
N THR A 160 11.05 -22.71 -16.96
CA THR A 160 10.68 -22.41 -18.34
C THR A 160 9.19 -22.14 -18.41
N THR A 161 8.80 -21.06 -19.08
CA THR A 161 7.39 -20.68 -19.25
C THR A 161 7.13 -20.22 -20.68
N THR A 162 5.86 -20.01 -21.01
CA THR A 162 5.45 -19.43 -22.29
C THR A 162 4.90 -18.04 -22.07
N ILE A 163 5.47 -17.05 -22.74
CA ILE A 163 4.96 -15.67 -22.76
C ILE A 163 4.21 -15.45 -24.06
N VAL A 164 2.97 -14.98 -23.94
CA VAL A 164 2.13 -14.62 -25.09
C VAL A 164 2.40 -13.16 -25.43
N LEU A 165 2.97 -12.91 -26.60
CA LEU A 165 3.24 -11.59 -27.17
C LEU A 165 2.15 -11.26 -28.19
N PRO A 166 2.05 -9.98 -28.65
CA PRO A 166 1.02 -9.59 -29.63
C PRO A 166 1.04 -10.40 -30.92
N GLN A 167 2.21 -10.85 -31.38
CA GLN A 167 2.35 -11.59 -32.65
C GLN A 167 2.48 -13.09 -32.48
N ARG A 168 3.04 -13.57 -31.39
CA ARG A 168 3.30 -15.01 -31.16
C ARG A 168 3.50 -15.35 -29.68
N ALA A 169 3.36 -16.62 -29.36
CA ALA A 169 3.80 -17.18 -28.09
C ALA A 169 5.29 -17.59 -28.16
N VAL A 170 6.07 -17.31 -27.13
CA VAL A 170 7.51 -17.57 -27.06
C VAL A 170 7.83 -18.38 -25.81
N ARG A 171 8.58 -19.47 -25.97
CA ARG A 171 9.09 -20.25 -24.84
C ARG A 171 10.36 -19.59 -24.29
N VAL A 172 10.29 -19.19 -23.05
CA VAL A 172 11.37 -18.48 -22.36
C VAL A 172 11.82 -19.23 -21.13
N VAL A 173 13.09 -19.07 -20.77
CA VAL A 173 13.63 -19.51 -19.51
C VAL A 173 13.89 -18.31 -18.61
N ALA A 174 13.52 -18.41 -17.34
CA ALA A 174 13.79 -17.40 -16.36
C ALA A 174 15.29 -17.44 -15.97
N LEU A 175 15.99 -16.34 -16.14
CA LEU A 175 17.35 -16.12 -15.68
C LEU A 175 17.29 -15.14 -14.51
N ARG A 176 17.39 -15.66 -13.28
CA ARG A 176 17.41 -14.84 -12.07
C ARG A 176 18.74 -14.15 -11.94
N VAL A 177 18.72 -12.87 -11.55
CA VAL A 177 19.92 -12.05 -11.39
C VAL A 177 19.94 -11.37 -10.03
N ARG A 178 21.12 -11.32 -9.42
CA ARG A 178 21.39 -10.54 -8.23
C ARG A 178 22.80 -9.96 -8.29
N PRO A 179 23.06 -8.79 -7.68
CA PRO A 179 24.41 -8.26 -7.66
C PRO A 179 25.30 -9.11 -6.76
N LYS A 180 26.55 -9.28 -7.16
CA LYS A 180 27.61 -9.86 -6.31
C LYS A 180 27.85 -9.00 -5.06
N ASN A 181 27.71 -7.67 -5.23
CA ASN A 181 27.80 -6.71 -4.14
C ASN A 181 26.47 -5.91 -4.02
N PHE A 182 25.65 -6.22 -3.02
CA PHE A 182 24.40 -5.51 -2.76
C PHE A 182 24.58 -4.08 -2.23
N ALA A 183 25.79 -3.68 -1.84
CA ALA A 183 26.09 -2.29 -1.48
C ALA A 183 26.36 -1.41 -2.72
N ALA A 184 26.50 -1.99 -3.91
CA ALA A 184 26.61 -1.28 -5.17
C ALA A 184 25.24 -1.00 -5.79
N ALA A 185 25.14 0.05 -6.61
CA ALA A 185 23.97 0.33 -7.42
C ALA A 185 23.80 -0.74 -8.49
N ALA A 186 22.72 -1.49 -8.43
CA ALA A 186 22.45 -2.64 -9.31
C ALA A 186 20.95 -2.99 -9.29
N ILE A 187 20.55 -4.01 -10.06
CA ILE A 187 19.21 -4.58 -10.01
C ILE A 187 19.19 -5.95 -9.33
N VAL A 188 18.00 -6.34 -8.87
CA VAL A 188 17.64 -7.70 -8.44
C VAL A 188 16.37 -8.09 -9.16
N GLY A 189 16.33 -9.24 -9.82
CA GLY A 189 15.13 -9.64 -10.54
C GLY A 189 15.33 -10.85 -11.44
N THR A 190 14.48 -10.93 -12.47
CA THR A 190 14.45 -12.03 -13.43
C THR A 190 14.40 -11.50 -14.86
N LEU A 191 15.23 -12.05 -15.69
CA LEU A 191 15.25 -11.87 -17.14
C LEU A 191 14.63 -13.10 -17.78
N PHE A 192 13.73 -12.92 -18.73
CA PHE A 192 13.13 -14.01 -19.49
C PHE A 192 13.76 -14.02 -20.89
N VAL A 193 14.49 -15.05 -21.15
CA VAL A 193 15.30 -15.20 -22.35
C VAL A 193 14.69 -16.29 -23.24
N ASP A 194 14.53 -16.01 -24.51
CA ASP A 194 14.08 -16.99 -25.51
C ASP A 194 15.05 -18.18 -25.57
N LEU A 195 14.51 -19.39 -25.46
CA LEU A 195 15.30 -20.60 -25.45
C LEU A 195 16.07 -20.84 -26.76
N GLU A 196 15.50 -20.41 -27.89
CA GLU A 196 16.05 -20.65 -29.24
C GLU A 196 17.06 -19.57 -29.63
N SER A 197 16.62 -18.31 -29.60
CA SER A 197 17.39 -17.18 -30.10
C SER A 197 18.29 -16.51 -29.07
N ALA A 198 18.06 -16.78 -27.79
CA ALA A 198 18.66 -16.08 -26.63
C ALA A 198 18.34 -14.57 -26.59
N ASP A 199 17.27 -14.14 -27.27
CA ASP A 199 16.79 -12.77 -27.18
C ASP A 199 16.12 -12.49 -25.84
N LEU A 200 16.27 -11.25 -25.35
CA LEU A 200 15.61 -10.77 -24.14
C LEU A 200 14.15 -10.45 -24.43
N VAL A 201 13.24 -11.23 -23.89
CA VAL A 201 11.79 -11.09 -24.09
C VAL A 201 11.16 -10.24 -23.02
N ARG A 202 11.57 -10.42 -21.75
CA ARG A 202 11.01 -9.69 -20.61
C ARG A 202 12.07 -9.46 -19.54
N MET A 203 11.98 -8.32 -18.84
CA MET A 203 12.70 -8.05 -17.61
C MET A 203 11.71 -7.69 -16.51
N ALA A 204 11.94 -8.23 -15.31
CA ALA A 204 11.14 -7.95 -14.13
C ALA A 204 12.07 -7.77 -12.93
N PHE A 205 12.21 -6.54 -12.40
CA PHE A 205 13.26 -6.23 -11.44
C PHE A 205 12.92 -5.06 -10.51
N SER A 206 13.70 -4.95 -9.43
CA SER A 206 13.80 -3.78 -8.55
C SER A 206 15.28 -3.40 -8.39
N PHE A 207 15.54 -2.23 -7.82
CA PHE A 207 16.90 -1.75 -7.61
C PHE A 207 17.42 -2.09 -6.20
N THR A 208 18.74 -2.12 -6.06
CA THR A 208 19.38 -2.11 -4.74
C THR A 208 19.24 -0.74 -4.08
N PRO A 209 19.26 -0.65 -2.73
CA PRO A 209 19.18 0.63 -2.02
C PRO A 209 20.24 1.66 -2.44
N ALA A 210 21.41 1.20 -2.89
CA ALA A 210 22.49 2.07 -3.35
C ALA A 210 22.19 2.79 -4.67
N ALA A 211 21.19 2.34 -5.42
CA ALA A 211 20.76 2.98 -6.65
C ALA A 211 19.87 4.20 -6.39
N TYR A 212 19.18 4.28 -5.25
CA TYR A 212 18.27 5.36 -4.95
C TYR A 212 19.02 6.65 -4.56
N LEU A 213 18.81 7.71 -5.30
CA LEU A 213 19.34 9.05 -5.05
C LEU A 213 18.37 9.87 -4.20
N ASP A 214 17.06 9.77 -4.46
CA ASP A 214 16.04 10.39 -3.63
C ASP A 214 15.88 9.63 -2.31
N PRO A 215 16.11 10.28 -1.15
CA PRO A 215 15.99 9.65 0.17
C PRO A 215 14.54 9.31 0.56
N GLN A 216 13.55 9.74 -0.21
CA GLN A 216 12.14 9.42 0.00
C GLN A 216 11.74 8.13 -0.71
N LEU A 217 12.51 7.64 -1.68
CA LEU A 217 12.21 6.39 -2.37
C LEU A 217 12.26 5.20 -1.43
N GLU A 218 11.22 4.41 -1.47
CA GLU A 218 11.10 3.16 -0.71
C GLU A 218 11.42 1.96 -1.60
N ASP A 219 10.81 1.91 -2.79
CA ASP A 219 10.97 0.81 -3.74
C ASP A 219 10.58 1.27 -5.15
N VAL A 220 11.31 0.77 -6.15
CA VAL A 220 10.96 0.91 -7.56
C VAL A 220 10.97 -0.46 -8.20
N SER A 221 9.82 -0.87 -8.73
CA SER A 221 9.65 -2.16 -9.41
C SER A 221 9.25 -1.93 -10.86
N ILE A 222 9.90 -2.63 -11.78
CA ILE A 222 9.75 -2.43 -13.23
C ILE A 222 9.53 -3.76 -13.93
N VAL A 223 8.64 -3.74 -14.92
CA VAL A 223 8.47 -4.80 -15.92
C VAL A 223 8.64 -4.18 -17.31
N LEU A 224 9.52 -4.77 -18.10
CA LEU A 224 9.77 -4.38 -19.48
C LEU A 224 9.49 -5.59 -20.38
N ASP A 225 8.57 -5.46 -21.31
CA ASP A 225 8.24 -6.49 -22.29
C ASP A 225 8.68 -6.03 -23.69
N ASN A 226 9.39 -6.89 -24.38
CA ASN A 226 9.78 -6.71 -25.77
C ASN A 226 8.93 -7.59 -26.70
N ALA A 227 8.71 -7.12 -27.92
CA ALA A 227 8.08 -7.88 -28.98
C ALA A 227 8.98 -7.89 -30.22
N LEU A 228 8.75 -8.88 -31.11
CA LEU A 228 9.49 -9.01 -32.34
C LEU A 228 8.79 -8.20 -33.45
N TRP A 229 9.38 -7.09 -33.86
CA TRP A 229 8.86 -6.22 -34.89
C TRP A 229 9.46 -6.58 -36.26
N GLU A 230 8.63 -6.57 -37.30
CA GLU A 230 8.98 -6.98 -38.66
C GLU A 230 9.70 -8.34 -38.75
N GLY A 231 9.45 -9.23 -37.76
CA GLY A 231 10.12 -10.52 -37.68
C GLY A 231 11.62 -10.48 -37.39
N ARG A 232 12.16 -9.29 -37.05
CA ARG A 232 13.59 -9.04 -36.97
C ARG A 232 14.05 -8.33 -35.70
N PHE A 233 13.36 -7.25 -35.28
CA PHE A 233 13.84 -6.38 -34.21
C PHE A 233 13.08 -6.62 -32.91
N TRP A 234 13.78 -7.03 -31.86
CA TRP A 234 13.22 -7.12 -30.50
C TRP A 234 13.28 -5.76 -29.84
N LEU A 235 12.12 -5.11 -29.71
CA LEU A 235 11.99 -3.76 -29.15
C LEU A 235 10.82 -3.71 -28.16
N PRO A 236 10.81 -2.75 -27.22
CA PRO A 236 9.76 -2.60 -26.25
C PRO A 236 8.37 -2.50 -26.88
N TYR A 237 7.41 -3.17 -26.26
CA TYR A 237 6.02 -2.95 -26.59
C TYR A 237 5.17 -2.58 -25.36
N ARG A 238 5.62 -2.98 -24.16
CA ARG A 238 4.96 -2.64 -22.90
C ARG A 238 5.98 -2.41 -21.81
N GLN A 239 5.71 -1.38 -21.01
CA GLN A 239 6.47 -1.09 -19.80
C GLN A 239 5.51 -0.81 -18.65
N GLU A 240 5.79 -1.36 -17.48
CA GLU A 240 5.07 -1.08 -16.25
C GLU A 240 6.06 -0.71 -15.16
N ILE A 241 5.71 0.30 -14.39
CA ILE A 241 6.52 0.77 -13.25
C ILE A 241 5.63 1.01 -12.05
N GLU A 242 6.12 0.67 -10.86
CA GLU A 242 5.57 1.13 -9.62
C GLU A 242 6.68 1.72 -8.76
N ILE A 243 6.51 2.98 -8.40
CA ILE A 243 7.40 3.71 -7.51
C ILE A 243 6.66 3.89 -6.19
N ARG A 244 7.26 3.45 -5.10
CA ARG A 244 6.80 3.71 -3.74
C ARG A 244 7.73 4.69 -3.08
N ARG A 245 7.15 5.76 -2.55
CA ARG A 245 7.91 6.78 -1.86
C ARG A 245 7.17 7.30 -0.64
N ARG A 246 7.92 7.82 0.31
CA ARG A 246 7.34 8.68 1.34
C ARG A 246 6.99 10.00 0.68
N ALA A 247 5.80 10.47 0.94
CA ALA A 247 5.29 11.72 0.42
C ALA A 247 4.61 12.49 1.56
N THR A 248 4.38 13.75 1.33
CA THR A 248 3.44 14.54 2.12
C THR A 248 2.27 14.89 1.20
N TRP A 249 1.09 14.92 1.77
CA TRP A 249 -0.08 15.48 1.11
C TRP A 249 -0.59 16.61 1.98
N LEU A 250 -0.53 17.86 1.47
CA LEU A 250 -0.80 19.07 2.26
C LEU A 250 -0.03 19.07 3.60
N ASP A 251 1.25 18.72 3.55
CA ASP A 251 2.15 18.57 4.71
C ASP A 251 1.82 17.41 5.68
N ILE A 252 0.81 16.59 5.38
CA ILE A 252 0.48 15.40 6.14
C ILE A 252 1.32 14.23 5.66
N PRO A 253 2.02 13.49 6.54
CA PRO A 253 2.79 12.32 6.15
C PRO A 253 1.92 11.27 5.45
N ALA A 254 2.32 10.86 4.26
CA ALA A 254 1.63 9.86 3.45
C ALA A 254 2.63 8.94 2.76
N ARG A 255 2.16 7.82 2.24
CA ARG A 255 2.90 7.01 1.28
C ARG A 255 2.35 7.27 -0.10
N GLY A 256 3.17 7.78 -0.99
CA GLY A 256 2.85 7.92 -2.40
C GLY A 256 3.15 6.63 -3.16
N ILE A 257 2.23 6.19 -3.99
CA ILE A 257 2.44 5.10 -4.94
C ILE A 257 2.17 5.66 -6.31
N ILE A 258 3.18 5.61 -7.19
CA ILE A 258 3.05 6.02 -8.59
C ILE A 258 3.09 4.75 -9.42
N ARG A 259 2.06 4.53 -10.23
CA ARG A 259 2.01 3.43 -11.20
C ARG A 259 1.97 4.00 -12.59
N GLY A 260 2.93 3.59 -13.41
CA GLY A 260 2.98 3.89 -14.83
C GLY A 260 2.76 2.64 -15.67
N ARG A 261 2.05 2.79 -16.77
CA ARG A 261 1.96 1.78 -17.82
C ARG A 261 2.05 2.47 -19.17
N TRP A 262 2.89 1.91 -20.02
CA TRP A 262 3.14 2.38 -21.36
C TRP A 262 2.97 1.25 -22.35
N GLU A 263 2.28 1.51 -23.45
CA GLU A 263 2.21 0.65 -24.61
C GLU A 263 2.90 1.37 -25.77
N ILE A 264 3.89 0.73 -26.35
CA ILE A 264 4.74 1.29 -27.39
C ILE A 264 4.51 0.51 -28.69
N GLY A 265 4.25 1.22 -29.77
CA GLY A 265 3.94 0.61 -31.04
C GLY A 265 4.11 1.59 -32.19
N GLY A 266 3.59 1.23 -33.37
CA GLY A 266 3.66 2.10 -34.54
C GLY A 266 5.11 2.40 -34.95
N TYR A 267 6.00 1.42 -34.83
CA TYR A 267 7.41 1.57 -35.18
C TYR A 267 7.60 1.87 -36.67
N LEU A 268 8.33 2.91 -36.97
CA LEU A 268 8.82 3.27 -38.31
C LEU A 268 10.34 3.23 -38.26
N PHE A 269 10.92 2.28 -39.00
CA PHE A 269 12.36 2.03 -38.99
C PHE A 269 13.09 2.80 -40.07
N ASN A 270 14.32 3.21 -39.78
CA ASN A 270 15.25 3.84 -40.70
C ASN A 270 14.68 5.08 -41.42
N VAL A 271 13.99 5.93 -40.67
CA VAL A 271 13.33 7.13 -41.17
C VAL A 271 14.29 8.27 -41.46
N GLY A 272 15.59 8.07 -41.17
CA GLY A 272 16.64 9.07 -41.52
C GLY A 272 16.72 10.21 -40.50
N LEU A 273 16.57 9.95 -39.22
CA LEU A 273 16.63 10.98 -38.17
C LEU A 273 18.00 11.70 -38.18
N ALA A 274 17.98 13.03 -38.20
CA ALA A 274 19.19 13.80 -38.06
C ALA A 274 19.72 13.78 -36.62
N ALA A 275 21.03 13.71 -36.42
CA ALA A 275 21.62 13.74 -35.07
C ALA A 275 21.32 15.06 -34.32
N SER A 276 21.09 16.15 -35.05
CA SER A 276 20.68 17.44 -34.49
C SER A 276 19.31 17.41 -33.80
N TRP A 277 18.43 16.47 -34.18
CA TRP A 277 17.11 16.25 -33.54
C TRP A 277 17.23 15.86 -32.06
N PHE A 278 18.30 15.20 -31.70
CA PHE A 278 18.54 14.70 -30.35
C PHE A 278 19.25 15.68 -29.41
N ARG A 279 19.53 16.92 -29.90
CA ARG A 279 20.14 17.96 -29.05
C ARG A 279 19.14 18.48 -28.02
N GLY A 280 19.66 18.91 -26.86
CA GLY A 280 18.88 19.44 -25.73
C GLY A 280 18.31 18.36 -24.86
N GLU A 281 17.20 18.67 -24.18
CA GLU A 281 16.52 17.77 -23.24
C GLU A 281 16.06 16.48 -23.93
N GLU A 282 16.22 15.36 -23.26
CA GLU A 282 15.78 14.05 -23.75
C GLU A 282 14.26 13.93 -23.75
N ILE A 283 13.61 14.52 -22.75
CA ILE A 283 12.14 14.59 -22.62
C ILE A 283 11.69 16.00 -22.94
N THR A 284 10.88 16.15 -23.99
CA THR A 284 10.32 17.44 -24.42
C THR A 284 8.81 17.35 -24.55
N ALA A 285 8.14 18.51 -24.64
CA ALA A 285 6.71 18.58 -24.91
C ALA A 285 6.40 19.57 -26.01
N VAL A 286 5.37 19.30 -26.80
CA VAL A 286 4.81 20.31 -27.73
C VAL A 286 4.22 21.49 -26.93
N PRO A 287 4.00 22.66 -27.52
CA PRO A 287 3.35 23.78 -26.87
C PRO A 287 2.02 23.36 -26.24
N LYS A 288 1.68 24.01 -25.11
CA LYS A 288 0.48 23.63 -24.32
C LYS A 288 -0.80 23.61 -25.17
N ALA A 289 -0.99 24.59 -26.03
CA ALA A 289 -2.17 24.68 -26.89
C ALA A 289 -2.30 23.47 -27.85
N GLU A 290 -1.20 23.02 -28.42
CA GLU A 290 -1.17 21.84 -29.28
C GLU A 290 -1.43 20.57 -28.51
N ARG A 291 -0.81 20.41 -27.36
CA ARG A 291 -0.98 19.26 -26.46
C ARG A 291 -2.41 19.13 -25.93
N ASP A 292 -3.05 20.26 -25.55
CA ASP A 292 -4.41 20.29 -25.03
C ASP A 292 -5.45 19.99 -26.14
N SER A 293 -5.10 20.21 -27.42
CA SER A 293 -5.94 19.94 -28.59
C SER A 293 -5.77 18.54 -29.17
N PHE A 294 -4.97 17.67 -28.53
CA PHE A 294 -4.75 16.30 -29.01
C PHE A 294 -6.08 15.53 -29.19
N PRO A 295 -6.30 14.86 -30.33
CA PRO A 295 -7.57 14.22 -30.67
C PRO A 295 -7.74 12.86 -29.94
N TRP A 296 -8.13 12.88 -28.67
CA TRP A 296 -8.39 11.67 -27.91
C TRP A 296 -9.61 10.91 -28.46
N THR A 297 -9.45 9.62 -28.70
CA THR A 297 -10.50 8.74 -29.26
C THR A 297 -11.54 8.30 -28.23
N THR A 298 -11.19 8.25 -26.94
CA THR A 298 -12.08 7.79 -25.88
C THR A 298 -12.12 8.78 -24.72
N PRO A 299 -13.25 8.89 -23.99
CA PRO A 299 -13.30 9.67 -22.74
C PRO A 299 -12.25 9.19 -21.72
N LEU A 300 -11.62 10.10 -20.98
CA LEU A 300 -10.57 9.77 -19.99
C LEU A 300 -11.09 8.77 -18.93
N THR A 301 -12.33 8.90 -18.49
CA THR A 301 -12.94 7.97 -17.53
C THR A 301 -13.02 6.54 -18.03
N THR A 302 -13.38 6.36 -19.30
CA THR A 302 -13.43 5.04 -19.96
C THR A 302 -12.04 4.49 -20.12
N ALA A 303 -11.11 5.30 -20.63
CA ALA A 303 -9.71 4.90 -20.82
C ALA A 303 -9.06 4.46 -19.49
N ILE A 304 -9.31 5.18 -18.39
CA ILE A 304 -8.84 4.77 -17.05
C ILE A 304 -9.47 3.43 -16.62
N GLN A 305 -10.76 3.21 -16.89
CA GLN A 305 -11.44 1.97 -16.54
C GLN A 305 -10.85 0.77 -17.28
N ASP A 306 -10.59 0.92 -18.58
CA ASP A 306 -10.06 -0.15 -19.41
C ASP A 306 -8.63 -0.54 -19.01
N ILE A 307 -7.82 0.42 -18.64
CA ILE A 307 -6.43 0.18 -18.21
C ILE A 307 -6.30 -0.22 -16.74
N ALA A 308 -7.22 0.17 -15.89
CA ALA A 308 -7.13 -0.17 -14.47
C ALA A 308 -7.07 -1.70 -14.22
N GLU A 309 -7.63 -2.51 -15.10
CA GLU A 309 -7.59 -3.96 -14.96
C GLU A 309 -6.22 -4.59 -15.22
N PRO A 310 -5.52 -4.26 -16.31
CA PRO A 310 -4.16 -4.74 -16.51
C PRO A 310 -3.15 -4.26 -15.48
N VAL A 311 -3.26 -3.01 -15.01
CA VAL A 311 -2.39 -2.46 -13.94
C VAL A 311 -2.68 -3.07 -12.56
N ARG A 312 -3.87 -3.67 -12.38
CA ARG A 312 -4.22 -4.48 -11.20
C ARG A 312 -3.49 -5.81 -11.14
N GLN A 313 -3.20 -6.37 -12.30
CA GLN A 313 -2.66 -7.72 -12.33
C GLN A 313 -1.24 -7.72 -11.81
N ASN A 314 -1.07 -8.47 -10.87
CA ASN A 314 -0.06 -9.29 -10.24
C ASN A 314 1.40 -9.17 -10.71
N ASP A 315 1.70 -8.61 -11.89
CA ASP A 315 3.04 -8.61 -12.42
C ASP A 315 4.01 -7.86 -11.49
N LEU A 316 3.68 -6.63 -11.10
CA LEU A 316 4.53 -5.85 -10.19
C LEU A 316 4.58 -6.41 -8.76
N GLN A 317 3.50 -7.02 -8.29
CA GLN A 317 3.51 -7.69 -6.98
C GLN A 317 4.29 -9.01 -7.03
N GLN A 318 4.19 -9.74 -8.14
CA GLN A 318 5.00 -10.93 -8.38
C GLN A 318 6.48 -10.58 -8.49
N VAL A 319 6.82 -9.48 -9.16
CA VAL A 319 8.19 -8.95 -9.20
C VAL A 319 8.72 -8.73 -7.79
N ARG A 320 7.98 -8.06 -6.92
CA ARG A 320 8.41 -7.84 -5.52
C ARG A 320 8.58 -9.12 -4.76
N ALA A 321 7.66 -10.06 -4.89
CA ALA A 321 7.76 -11.35 -4.23
C ALA A 321 8.98 -12.13 -4.71
N GLU A 322 9.26 -12.12 -6.03
CA GLU A 322 10.42 -12.76 -6.62
C GLU A 322 11.72 -12.06 -6.21
N VAL A 323 11.76 -10.74 -6.30
CA VAL A 323 12.90 -9.92 -5.86
C VAL A 323 13.21 -10.17 -4.38
N SER A 324 12.18 -10.20 -3.52
CA SER A 324 12.36 -10.51 -2.10
C SER A 324 12.91 -11.91 -1.88
N ARG A 325 12.48 -12.89 -2.67
CA ARG A 325 12.99 -14.27 -2.63
C ARG A 325 14.45 -14.34 -3.05
N ILE A 326 14.83 -13.67 -4.13
CA ILE A 326 16.21 -13.59 -4.64
C ILE A 326 17.12 -12.87 -3.65
N ALA A 327 16.63 -11.76 -3.08
CA ALA A 327 17.38 -10.97 -2.08
C ALA A 327 17.55 -11.70 -0.74
N GLY A 328 16.67 -12.68 -0.44
CA GLY A 328 16.66 -13.41 0.83
C GLY A 328 16.40 -12.48 2.01
N ARG A 329 17.27 -12.51 3.04
CA ARG A 329 17.13 -11.66 4.24
C ARG A 329 17.46 -10.18 4.04
N ARG A 330 17.88 -9.77 2.85
CA ARG A 330 18.30 -8.39 2.59
C ARG A 330 17.11 -7.48 2.35
N VAL A 331 17.12 -6.32 2.98
CA VAL A 331 16.09 -5.30 2.80
C VAL A 331 16.46 -4.38 1.64
N LEU A 332 15.68 -4.43 0.57
CA LEU A 332 15.88 -3.61 -0.62
C LEU A 332 15.07 -2.31 -0.54
N THR A 333 15.40 -1.41 0.40
CA THR A 333 14.72 -0.12 0.51
C THR A 333 15.70 1.04 0.53
N GLY A 334 15.39 2.12 -0.19
CA GLY A 334 16.17 3.35 -0.22
C GLY A 334 16.01 4.24 1.01
N LEU A 335 15.08 3.92 1.93
CA LEU A 335 14.84 4.74 3.11
C LEU A 335 16.07 4.80 4.04
N LYS A 336 16.31 5.98 4.62
CA LYS A 336 17.41 6.19 5.58
C LYS A 336 17.34 5.18 6.72
N ARG A 337 18.51 4.69 7.16
CA ARG A 337 18.63 3.73 8.27
C ARG A 337 18.06 4.26 9.59
N ARG A 338 18.15 5.57 9.82
CA ARG A 338 17.60 6.26 11.00
C ARG A 338 16.54 7.24 10.53
N ARG A 339 15.36 7.16 11.12
CA ARG A 339 14.25 8.05 10.78
C ARG A 339 13.29 8.22 11.94
N LEU A 340 12.44 9.26 11.86
CA LEU A 340 11.35 9.42 12.81
C LEU A 340 10.46 8.18 12.81
N GLY A 341 10.13 7.67 13.99
CA GLY A 341 9.40 6.43 14.19
C GLY A 341 7.89 6.59 14.33
N ALA A 342 7.39 7.82 14.44
CA ALA A 342 5.96 8.09 14.50
C ALA A 342 5.27 7.63 13.21
N ARG A 343 4.13 6.95 13.35
CA ARG A 343 3.27 6.53 12.24
C ARG A 343 2.16 7.53 12.00
N ALA A 344 1.67 8.14 13.08
CA ALA A 344 0.59 9.11 13.10
C ALA A 344 1.01 10.35 13.90
N LEU A 345 0.31 11.46 13.69
CA LEU A 345 0.47 12.65 14.52
C LEU A 345 0.11 12.37 15.97
N SER A 346 -0.87 11.52 16.21
CA SER A 346 -1.26 11.07 17.56
C SER A 346 -0.18 10.28 18.31
N ASP A 347 0.83 9.73 17.63
CA ASP A 347 2.02 9.17 18.29
C ASP A 347 2.90 10.27 18.91
N LEU A 348 2.85 11.50 18.37
CA LEU A 348 3.62 12.64 18.82
C LEU A 348 2.84 13.48 19.87
N ILE A 349 1.55 13.68 19.60
CA ILE A 349 0.68 14.43 20.50
C ILE A 349 -0.76 13.90 20.41
N HIS A 350 -1.34 13.60 21.56
CA HIS A 350 -2.75 13.24 21.67
C HIS A 350 -3.32 13.64 23.04
N ALA A 351 -4.65 13.67 23.11
CA ALA A 351 -5.34 13.86 24.38
C ALA A 351 -6.51 12.91 24.52
N ASN A 352 -6.71 12.38 25.71
CA ASN A 352 -7.85 11.57 26.09
C ASN A 352 -8.17 11.72 27.59
N ARG A 353 -9.33 11.26 28.03
CA ARG A 353 -9.79 11.45 29.40
C ARG A 353 -8.95 10.73 30.48
N VAL A 354 -8.11 9.79 30.09
CA VAL A 354 -7.27 9.00 31.00
C VAL A 354 -5.88 9.60 31.16
N GLU A 355 -5.24 9.98 30.07
CA GLU A 355 -3.87 10.49 30.03
C GLU A 355 -3.82 12.01 30.11
N GLY A 356 -4.94 12.70 29.80
CA GLY A 356 -4.94 14.11 29.48
C GLY A 356 -4.17 14.37 28.19
N LEU A 357 -3.49 15.47 28.10
CA LEU A 357 -2.51 15.71 27.05
C LEU A 357 -1.35 14.71 27.22
N ALA A 358 -0.94 14.11 26.13
CA ALA A 358 0.24 13.26 26.08
C ALA A 358 1.15 13.71 24.94
N ALA A 359 2.46 13.71 25.18
CA ALA A 359 3.47 14.01 24.19
C ALA A 359 4.41 12.82 24.02
N GLY A 360 4.83 12.56 22.78
CA GLY A 360 5.64 11.41 22.45
C GLY A 360 6.68 11.69 21.38
N ALA A 361 7.57 10.71 21.21
CA ALA A 361 8.56 10.68 20.15
C ALA A 361 8.85 9.23 19.74
N GLY A 362 9.35 9.06 18.53
CA GLY A 362 9.73 7.74 18.05
C GLY A 362 10.93 7.77 17.11
N LEU A 363 11.64 6.66 17.09
CA LEU A 363 12.79 6.43 16.23
C LEU A 363 12.66 5.05 15.59
N VAL A 364 13.01 4.97 14.31
CA VAL A 364 13.24 3.71 13.60
C VAL A 364 14.70 3.62 13.22
N TRP A 365 15.30 2.49 13.49
CA TRP A 365 16.67 2.18 13.12
C TRP A 365 16.73 0.84 12.39
N ARG A 366 17.44 0.79 11.26
CA ARG A 366 17.71 -0.43 10.47
C ARG A 366 19.16 -0.83 10.60
N THR A 367 19.37 -2.10 10.88
CA THR A 367 20.72 -2.67 10.93
C THR A 367 21.28 -2.84 9.52
N PRO A 368 22.59 -2.56 9.31
CA PRO A 368 23.23 -2.82 8.03
C PRO A 368 23.32 -4.31 7.75
N GLY A 369 22.80 -4.77 6.60
CA GLY A 369 23.00 -6.14 6.11
C GLY A 369 22.14 -7.23 6.74
N ASP A 370 21.64 -7.04 7.96
CA ASP A 370 21.01 -8.13 8.74
C ASP A 370 19.49 -8.22 8.59
N GLY A 371 18.87 -7.30 7.85
CA GLY A 371 17.43 -7.33 7.59
C GLY A 371 16.55 -7.09 8.81
N PHE A 372 17.06 -6.42 9.86
CA PHE A 372 16.28 -6.06 11.04
C PHE A 372 15.93 -4.56 11.06
N GLU A 373 14.68 -4.28 11.44
CA GLU A 373 14.21 -2.94 11.77
C GLU A 373 13.87 -2.88 13.27
N ILE A 374 14.44 -1.92 13.98
CA ILE A 374 14.13 -1.64 15.38
C ILE A 374 13.33 -0.36 15.43
N ARG A 375 12.14 -0.41 16.02
CA ARG A 375 11.25 0.73 16.22
C ARG A 375 11.07 0.99 17.71
N GLY A 376 11.35 2.21 18.16
CA GLY A 376 11.05 2.69 19.48
C GLY A 376 10.05 3.83 19.42
N LEU A 377 9.00 3.77 20.23
CA LEU A 377 8.03 4.85 20.48
C LEU A 377 7.95 5.06 21.99
N GLY A 378 7.93 6.31 22.43
CA GLY A 378 7.73 6.66 23.82
C GLY A 378 6.80 7.85 23.93
N SER A 379 5.92 7.86 24.93
CA SER A 379 5.03 8.99 25.25
C SER A 379 4.87 9.16 26.76
N TYR A 380 4.51 10.35 27.18
CA TYR A 380 4.22 10.69 28.55
C TYR A 380 2.87 11.40 28.64
N GLY A 381 1.97 10.87 29.46
CA GLY A 381 0.67 11.48 29.74
C GLY A 381 0.77 12.37 30.96
N PHE A 382 0.38 13.63 30.81
CA PHE A 382 0.56 14.64 31.86
C PHE A 382 -0.45 14.47 33.01
N SER A 383 -1.68 14.05 32.73
CA SER A 383 -2.70 13.88 33.78
C SER A 383 -2.56 12.57 34.55
N ASP A 384 -2.10 11.48 33.93
CA ASP A 384 -1.86 10.23 34.63
C ASP A 384 -0.43 10.08 35.17
N GLY A 385 0.48 11.03 34.83
CA GLY A 385 1.86 11.06 35.30
C GLY A 385 2.68 9.83 34.91
N SER A 386 2.39 9.23 33.75
CA SER A 386 2.87 7.89 33.39
C SER A 386 3.53 7.84 32.01
N GLY A 387 4.70 7.21 31.96
CA GLY A 387 5.38 6.88 30.70
C GLY A 387 4.80 5.65 30.05
N LYS A 388 4.63 5.67 28.73
CA LYS A 388 4.21 4.57 27.86
C LYS A 388 5.26 4.39 26.78
N GLY A 389 5.31 3.23 26.18
CA GLY A 389 6.25 2.97 25.09
C GLY A 389 6.05 1.66 24.41
N LEU A 390 6.70 1.55 23.27
CA LEU A 390 6.79 0.34 22.44
C LEU A 390 8.22 0.26 21.92
N VAL A 391 8.82 -0.92 22.04
CA VAL A 391 10.02 -1.29 21.30
C VAL A 391 9.69 -2.54 20.51
N ALA A 392 9.85 -2.49 19.19
CA ALA A 392 9.62 -3.62 18.30
C ALA A 392 10.85 -3.86 17.43
N ILE A 393 11.21 -5.12 17.29
CA ILE A 393 12.26 -5.60 16.39
C ILE A 393 11.57 -6.48 15.36
N THR A 394 11.71 -6.11 14.10
CA THR A 394 11.10 -6.85 12.98
C THR A 394 12.17 -7.30 12.01
N SER A 395 12.18 -8.57 11.64
CA SER A 395 13.06 -9.11 10.61
C SER A 395 12.46 -8.96 9.21
N ALA A 396 13.30 -9.04 8.18
CA ALA A 396 12.86 -9.07 6.78
C ALA A 396 11.97 -10.29 6.47
N ASP A 397 12.17 -11.40 7.18
CA ASP A 397 11.37 -12.63 7.05
C ASP A 397 9.98 -12.53 7.72
N GLY A 398 9.64 -11.37 8.29
CA GLY A 398 8.34 -11.13 8.90
C GLY A 398 8.21 -11.55 10.36
N LEU A 399 9.34 -11.93 11.03
CA LEU A 399 9.33 -12.18 12.48
C LEU A 399 9.34 -10.85 13.24
N GLU A 400 8.56 -10.75 14.30
CA GLU A 400 8.46 -9.57 15.16
C GLU A 400 8.59 -9.97 16.64
N LEU A 401 9.40 -9.22 17.37
CA LEU A 401 9.39 -9.19 18.84
C LEU A 401 9.05 -7.77 19.27
N ALA A 402 8.01 -7.61 20.08
CA ALA A 402 7.60 -6.32 20.61
C ALA A 402 7.44 -6.36 22.13
N VAL A 403 7.96 -5.34 22.81
CA VAL A 403 7.75 -5.08 24.24
C VAL A 403 7.03 -3.75 24.34
N TYR A 404 5.95 -3.69 25.14
CA TYR A 404 5.13 -2.50 25.20
C TYR A 404 4.50 -2.25 26.58
N ARG A 405 4.23 -0.99 26.83
CA ARG A 405 3.31 -0.49 27.84
C ARG A 405 2.49 0.63 27.19
N GLN A 406 1.23 0.36 26.92
CA GLN A 406 0.37 1.24 26.12
C GLN A 406 -1.01 1.38 26.73
N VAL A 407 -1.65 2.52 26.49
CA VAL A 407 -3.09 2.69 26.65
C VAL A 407 -3.76 2.23 25.34
N ARG A 408 -4.74 1.33 25.47
CA ARG A 408 -5.48 0.77 24.34
C ARG A 408 -6.97 0.98 24.51
N ASP A 409 -7.66 1.16 23.40
CA ASP A 409 -9.12 1.15 23.36
C ASP A 409 -9.65 -0.30 23.41
N ILE A 410 -10.83 -0.49 24.01
CA ILE A 410 -11.53 -1.79 24.03
C ILE A 410 -11.97 -2.20 22.62
N ALA A 411 -12.33 -1.24 21.76
CA ALA A 411 -12.70 -1.53 20.39
C ALA A 411 -11.50 -2.00 19.55
N ASP A 412 -11.76 -2.88 18.58
CA ASP A 412 -10.75 -3.39 17.65
C ASP A 412 -10.21 -2.30 16.71
N ALA A 413 -11.01 -1.26 16.44
CA ALA A 413 -10.64 -0.14 15.58
C ALA A 413 -11.18 1.20 16.13
N PRO A 414 -10.48 2.31 15.89
CA PRO A 414 -10.98 3.63 16.26
C PRO A 414 -12.29 3.94 15.49
N VAL A 415 -13.12 4.79 16.09
CA VAL A 415 -14.40 5.24 15.51
C VAL A 415 -14.38 6.70 15.08
N ILE A 416 -13.28 7.37 15.30
CA ILE A 416 -13.01 8.78 14.96
C ILE A 416 -11.50 8.91 14.68
N ALA A 417 -11.10 9.86 13.87
CA ALA A 417 -9.69 10.18 13.68
C ALA A 417 -9.03 10.51 15.04
N PRO A 418 -7.87 9.93 15.39
CA PRO A 418 -7.25 10.12 16.72
C PRO A 418 -7.00 11.58 17.08
N LEU A 419 -6.60 12.41 16.12
CA LEU A 419 -6.40 13.85 16.34
C LEU A 419 -7.72 14.56 16.66
N LEU A 420 -8.80 14.25 15.93
CA LEU A 420 -10.12 14.82 16.20
C LEU A 420 -10.67 14.33 17.54
N ASN A 421 -10.42 13.07 17.91
CA ASN A 421 -10.75 12.59 19.25
C ASN A 421 -10.00 13.39 20.33
N SER A 422 -8.74 13.74 20.08
CA SER A 422 -7.94 14.55 21.01
C SER A 422 -8.54 15.95 21.21
N ILE A 423 -8.96 16.60 20.13
CA ILE A 423 -9.62 17.91 20.17
C ILE A 423 -10.98 17.78 20.86
N ALA A 424 -11.81 16.81 20.47
CA ALA A 424 -13.14 16.62 21.05
C ALA A 424 -13.05 16.32 22.57
N SER A 425 -12.08 15.48 22.95
CA SER A 425 -11.80 15.15 24.35
C SER A 425 -11.35 16.38 25.14
N GLN A 426 -10.34 17.10 24.64
CA GLN A 426 -9.75 18.22 25.36
C GLN A 426 -10.71 19.41 25.51
N GLU A 427 -11.43 19.76 24.44
CA GLU A 427 -12.27 20.97 24.41
C GLU A 427 -13.68 20.72 24.94
N PHE A 428 -14.30 19.60 24.63
CA PHE A 428 -15.73 19.38 24.86
C PHE A 428 -16.04 18.25 25.87
N GLY A 429 -15.03 17.47 26.28
CA GLY A 429 -15.25 16.28 27.11
C GLY A 429 -15.82 15.08 26.34
N ASP A 430 -15.91 15.19 25.03
CA ASP A 430 -16.40 14.14 24.13
C ASP A 430 -15.24 13.22 23.72
N ASP A 431 -15.00 12.19 24.53
CA ASP A 431 -13.96 11.18 24.26
C ASP A 431 -14.61 9.88 23.78
N TYR A 432 -14.24 9.47 22.56
CA TYR A 432 -14.79 8.32 21.83
C TYR A 432 -13.93 7.04 21.99
N GLY A 433 -13.13 6.93 23.04
CA GLY A 433 -12.42 5.71 23.41
C GLY A 433 -12.88 5.16 24.77
N ASP A 434 -12.67 3.88 25.05
CA ASP A 434 -12.76 3.22 26.36
C ASP A 434 -11.45 2.50 26.62
N TYR A 435 -10.72 2.94 27.64
CA TYR A 435 -9.30 2.67 27.72
C TYR A 435 -8.94 1.68 28.82
N TYR A 436 -7.95 0.86 28.52
CA TYR A 436 -7.24 0.03 29.47
C TYR A 436 -5.73 0.11 29.23
N ARG A 437 -4.94 -0.23 30.25
CA ARG A 437 -3.49 -0.35 30.09
C ARG A 437 -3.11 -1.77 29.79
N ALA A 438 -2.34 -1.97 28.74
CA ALA A 438 -1.69 -3.22 28.39
C ALA A 438 -0.18 -3.08 28.54
N THR A 439 0.46 -3.98 29.30
CA THR A 439 1.91 -4.07 29.42
C THR A 439 2.33 -5.50 29.14
N GLY A 440 3.18 -5.72 28.14
CA GLY A 440 3.47 -7.10 27.74
C GLY A 440 4.56 -7.23 26.69
N VAL A 441 4.69 -8.48 26.27
CA VAL A 441 5.59 -8.92 25.19
C VAL A 441 4.76 -9.67 24.17
N ARG A 442 5.02 -9.39 22.88
CA ARG A 442 4.41 -10.08 21.75
C ARG A 442 5.49 -10.63 20.83
N LEU A 443 5.33 -11.89 20.48
CA LEU A 443 6.03 -12.53 19.37
C LEU A 443 5.07 -12.63 18.19
N GLY A 444 5.53 -12.36 16.99
CA GLY A 444 4.73 -12.44 15.79
C GLY A 444 5.50 -13.02 14.62
N ALA A 445 4.78 -13.66 13.71
CA ALA A 445 5.31 -14.10 12.43
C ALA A 445 4.27 -13.78 11.34
N ARG A 446 4.73 -13.23 10.21
CA ARG A 446 3.87 -12.88 9.06
C ARG A 446 4.30 -13.68 7.84
N PHE A 447 3.31 -14.19 7.13
CA PHE A 447 3.50 -15.00 5.94
C PHE A 447 2.63 -14.46 4.80
N ALA A 448 3.24 -14.14 3.67
CA ALA A 448 2.49 -13.77 2.48
C ALA A 448 1.87 -15.02 1.84
N ILE A 449 0.60 -14.94 1.43
CA ILE A 449 -0.12 -15.98 0.70
C ILE A 449 -0.68 -15.39 -0.58
N GLY A 450 -0.07 -15.77 -1.70
CA GLY A 450 -0.37 -15.15 -2.97
C GLY A 450 -0.03 -13.65 -2.98
N ALA A 451 -0.58 -12.93 -3.94
CA ALA A 451 -0.24 -11.53 -4.15
C ALA A 451 -0.87 -10.55 -3.14
N ARG A 452 -1.95 -10.94 -2.45
CA ARG A 452 -2.76 -10.05 -1.61
C ARG A 452 -3.07 -10.60 -0.23
N GLY A 453 -2.81 -11.86 -0.02
CA GLY A 453 -3.07 -12.54 1.25
C GLY A 453 -1.88 -12.38 2.19
N GLU A 454 -2.19 -12.24 3.47
CA GLU A 454 -1.21 -12.27 4.54
C GLU A 454 -1.81 -13.04 5.72
N TRP A 455 -0.99 -13.91 6.28
CA TRP A 455 -1.31 -14.53 7.57
C TRP A 455 -0.35 -14.01 8.62
N GLN A 456 -0.88 -13.73 9.78
CA GLN A 456 -0.09 -13.35 10.94
C GLN A 456 -0.42 -14.27 12.11
N VAL A 457 0.59 -14.87 12.68
CA VAL A 457 0.48 -15.63 13.93
C VAL A 457 1.13 -14.81 15.03
N THR A 458 0.48 -14.65 16.17
CA THR A 458 1.04 -13.94 17.33
C THR A 458 0.85 -14.73 18.60
N ALA A 459 1.85 -14.64 19.48
CA ALA A 459 1.78 -15.09 20.87
C ALA A 459 2.08 -13.89 21.78
N THR A 460 1.17 -13.56 22.66
CA THR A 460 1.25 -12.39 23.51
C THR A 460 1.12 -12.79 24.97
N ARG A 461 2.01 -12.27 25.81
CA ARG A 461 1.85 -12.30 27.26
C ARG A 461 1.71 -10.88 27.75
N GLU A 462 0.56 -10.52 28.29
CA GLU A 462 0.29 -9.15 28.73
C GLU A 462 -0.41 -9.09 30.08
N ARG A 463 -0.13 -8.01 30.80
CA ARG A 463 -0.88 -7.58 31.99
C ARG A 463 -1.84 -6.49 31.56
N VAL A 464 -3.11 -6.68 31.84
CA VAL A 464 -4.20 -5.73 31.59
C VAL A 464 -4.57 -5.06 32.91
N GLN A 465 -4.83 -3.75 32.89
CA GLN A 465 -5.23 -2.96 34.06
C GLN A 465 -6.30 -1.95 33.66
N SER A 466 -7.32 -1.84 34.51
CA SER A 466 -8.35 -0.80 34.43
C SER A 466 -7.74 0.59 34.62
N LEU A 467 -8.26 1.55 33.90
CA LEU A 467 -7.85 2.95 33.99
C LEU A 467 -9.03 3.81 34.44
N ARG A 468 -8.74 4.87 35.18
CA ARG A 468 -9.72 5.86 35.64
C ARG A 468 -9.52 7.18 34.88
N VAL A 469 -10.58 7.95 34.80
CA VAL A 469 -10.52 9.33 34.30
C VAL A 469 -9.59 10.14 35.19
N ARG A 470 -8.64 10.83 34.59
CA ARG A 470 -7.63 11.66 35.27
C ARG A 470 -7.60 13.10 34.75
N ALA A 471 -8.03 13.29 33.51
CA ALA A 471 -8.05 14.60 32.88
C ALA A 471 -9.35 15.36 33.19
N THR A 472 -9.31 16.66 32.95
CA THR A 472 -10.47 17.56 33.00
C THR A 472 -10.54 18.25 31.64
N PRO A 473 -11.68 18.23 30.95
CA PRO A 473 -11.83 18.94 29.67
C PRO A 473 -11.98 20.45 29.91
N ALA A 474 -11.75 21.26 28.86
CA ALA A 474 -11.96 22.69 28.91
C ALA A 474 -13.44 23.04 29.17
N THR A 475 -14.34 22.30 28.52
CA THR A 475 -15.81 22.43 28.73
C THR A 475 -16.42 21.03 28.85
N GLY A 476 -17.63 20.96 29.42
CA GLY A 476 -18.34 19.68 29.56
C GLY A 476 -17.83 18.80 30.71
N ARG A 477 -18.08 17.51 30.60
CA ARG A 477 -17.63 16.48 31.57
C ARG A 477 -17.37 15.18 30.88
N PHE A 478 -16.30 14.52 31.26
CA PHE A 478 -16.02 13.16 30.77
C PHE A 478 -17.01 12.14 31.33
N ARG A 479 -17.40 11.20 30.47
CA ARG A 479 -18.08 9.97 30.90
C ARG A 479 -17.07 9.06 31.66
N LEU A 480 -17.58 8.18 32.50
CA LEU A 480 -16.74 7.21 33.20
C LEU A 480 -16.03 6.29 32.19
N ASN A 481 -14.81 5.89 32.54
CA ASN A 481 -14.09 4.88 31.78
C ASN A 481 -14.49 3.50 32.30
N PRO A 482 -15.02 2.59 31.46
CA PRO A 482 -15.42 1.27 31.91
C PRO A 482 -14.25 0.48 32.51
N ALA A 483 -14.52 -0.27 33.58
CA ALA A 483 -13.55 -1.20 34.10
C ALA A 483 -13.39 -2.39 33.17
N VAL A 484 -12.16 -2.93 33.12
CA VAL A 484 -11.83 -4.17 32.44
C VAL A 484 -11.50 -5.25 33.47
N HIS A 485 -11.31 -6.47 33.04
CA HIS A 485 -10.87 -7.52 33.93
C HIS A 485 -9.35 -7.48 34.07
N ASP A 486 -8.89 -6.93 35.21
CA ASP A 486 -7.46 -6.80 35.52
C ASP A 486 -6.84 -8.20 35.67
N GLY A 487 -5.68 -8.41 35.09
CA GLY A 487 -5.04 -9.71 35.14
C GLY A 487 -3.89 -9.91 34.16
N HIS A 488 -3.37 -11.12 34.19
CA HIS A 488 -2.36 -11.57 33.24
C HIS A 488 -2.99 -12.49 32.21
N TYR A 489 -2.73 -12.19 30.96
CA TYR A 489 -3.27 -12.92 29.81
C TYR A 489 -2.14 -13.53 28.99
N PHE A 490 -2.35 -14.78 28.58
CA PHE A 490 -1.58 -15.38 27.50
C PHE A 490 -2.53 -15.58 26.33
N ILE A 491 -2.18 -15.00 25.17
CA ILE A 491 -3.06 -14.89 24.02
C ILE A 491 -2.32 -15.36 22.79
N GLY A 492 -2.85 -16.40 22.14
CA GLY A 492 -2.49 -16.80 20.78
C GLY A 492 -3.49 -16.20 19.80
N ALA A 493 -3.01 -15.62 18.70
CA ALA A 493 -3.91 -15.17 17.64
C ALA A 493 -3.41 -15.54 16.25
N LEU A 494 -4.36 -15.90 15.38
CA LEU A 494 -4.18 -16.13 13.95
C LEU A 494 -5.02 -15.11 13.21
N THR A 495 -4.37 -14.25 12.46
CA THR A 495 -5.03 -13.23 11.64
C THR A 495 -4.81 -13.57 10.16
N ALA A 496 -5.91 -13.69 9.42
CA ALA A 496 -5.92 -13.78 7.97
C ALA A 496 -6.34 -12.43 7.40
N ARG A 497 -5.57 -11.89 6.48
CA ARG A 497 -5.79 -10.57 5.91
C ARG A 497 -5.73 -10.64 4.39
N ARG A 498 -6.68 -10.00 3.74
CA ARG A 498 -6.66 -9.73 2.31
C ARG A 498 -6.58 -8.22 2.09
N ARG A 499 -5.51 -7.76 1.48
CA ARG A 499 -5.32 -6.35 1.17
C ARG A 499 -6.13 -5.95 -0.06
N SER A 500 -6.61 -4.72 -0.08
CA SER A 500 -7.16 -4.09 -1.27
C SER A 500 -6.10 -3.94 -2.36
N GLU A 501 -6.53 -3.92 -3.61
CA GLU A 501 -5.64 -3.68 -4.77
C GLU A 501 -5.20 -2.24 -4.92
N GLY A 502 -5.89 -1.34 -4.27
CA GLY A 502 -5.54 0.06 -4.35
C GLY A 502 -6.05 0.78 -5.60
N PHE A 503 -6.94 0.18 -6.36
CA PHE A 503 -7.56 0.80 -7.51
C PHE A 503 -9.08 0.70 -7.43
N ALA A 504 -9.74 1.78 -7.03
CA ALA A 504 -11.19 1.83 -6.83
C ALA A 504 -12.01 1.94 -8.13
N VAL A 505 -11.44 1.61 -9.28
CA VAL A 505 -12.10 1.76 -10.57
C VAL A 505 -13.02 0.57 -10.88
N ARG A 506 -12.73 -0.61 -10.32
CA ARG A 506 -13.57 -1.82 -10.44
C ARG A 506 -13.89 -2.41 -9.07
N ARG A 507 -14.59 -3.54 -9.06
CA ARG A 507 -14.92 -4.30 -7.85
C ARG A 507 -13.65 -4.62 -7.06
N ASP A 508 -13.62 -4.21 -5.80
CA ASP A 508 -12.52 -4.51 -4.88
C ASP A 508 -13.04 -5.12 -3.59
N VAL A 509 -12.31 -6.11 -3.08
CA VAL A 509 -12.65 -6.84 -1.85
C VAL A 509 -11.41 -6.86 -0.96
N ALA A 510 -11.55 -6.34 0.24
CA ALA A 510 -10.53 -6.47 1.27
C ALA A 510 -11.15 -6.83 2.62
N GLY A 511 -10.35 -7.33 3.54
CA GLY A 511 -10.83 -7.67 4.87
C GLY A 511 -9.80 -8.39 5.70
N GLU A 512 -10.17 -8.56 6.95
CA GLU A 512 -9.37 -9.20 7.97
C GLU A 512 -10.25 -10.08 8.85
N ALA A 513 -9.75 -11.24 9.22
CA ALA A 513 -10.38 -12.11 10.22
C ALA A 513 -9.31 -12.56 11.23
N THR A 514 -9.62 -12.47 12.51
CA THR A 514 -8.73 -12.85 13.59
C THR A 514 -9.40 -13.88 14.49
N LEU A 515 -8.77 -15.04 14.64
CA LEU A 515 -9.07 -16.01 15.68
C LEU A 515 -8.08 -15.78 16.84
N GLU A 516 -8.62 -15.45 18.01
CA GLU A 516 -7.86 -15.22 19.25
C GLU A 516 -8.21 -16.28 20.27
N VAL A 517 -7.22 -16.90 20.88
CA VAL A 517 -7.35 -17.88 21.95
C VAL A 517 -6.62 -17.34 23.17
N GLY A 518 -7.34 -17.00 24.19
CA GLY A 518 -6.83 -16.64 25.51
C GLY A 518 -6.83 -17.84 26.46
N GLY A 519 -6.40 -17.64 27.71
CA GLY A 519 -6.36 -18.71 28.71
C GLY A 519 -7.72 -19.38 28.92
N ASN A 520 -8.82 -18.61 28.95
CA ASN A 520 -10.17 -19.08 29.24
C ASN A 520 -11.17 -18.76 28.14
N TYR A 521 -10.80 -18.05 27.10
CA TYR A 521 -11.73 -17.61 26.06
C TYR A 521 -11.22 -17.86 24.65
N VAL A 522 -12.18 -17.95 23.74
CA VAL A 522 -11.95 -17.96 22.31
C VAL A 522 -12.77 -16.82 21.70
N ARG A 523 -12.16 -16.09 20.77
CA ARG A 523 -12.77 -14.97 20.09
C ARG A 523 -12.45 -15.03 18.60
N LEU A 524 -13.49 -14.96 17.77
CA LEU A 524 -13.38 -14.77 16.33
C LEU A 524 -13.96 -13.40 15.98
N SER A 525 -13.18 -12.58 15.32
CA SER A 525 -13.63 -11.28 14.80
C SER A 525 -13.27 -11.13 13.34
N GLY A 526 -14.02 -10.33 12.61
CA GLY A 526 -13.68 -10.02 11.25
C GLY A 526 -14.36 -8.75 10.75
N THR A 527 -13.65 -8.10 9.84
CA THR A 527 -14.13 -6.94 9.10
C THR A 527 -13.86 -7.16 7.62
N GLY A 528 -14.77 -6.72 6.78
CA GLY A 528 -14.58 -6.79 5.34
C GLY A 528 -15.31 -5.66 4.65
N HIS A 529 -14.80 -5.28 3.49
CA HIS A 529 -15.52 -4.38 2.62
C HIS A 529 -15.47 -4.84 1.16
N LEU A 530 -16.53 -4.49 0.47
CA LEU A 530 -16.71 -4.68 -0.95
C LEU A 530 -17.04 -3.33 -1.55
N LEU A 531 -16.24 -2.88 -2.49
CA LEU A 531 -16.51 -1.71 -3.31
C LEU A 531 -16.90 -2.16 -4.72
N VAL A 532 -18.07 -1.72 -5.17
CA VAL A 532 -18.59 -2.02 -6.52
C VAL A 532 -18.88 -0.71 -7.25
N PRO A 533 -18.21 -0.40 -8.35
CA PRO A 533 -18.55 0.74 -9.18
C PRO A 533 -19.87 0.46 -9.94
N LEU A 534 -20.75 1.45 -9.94
CA LEU A 534 -22.04 1.46 -10.63
C LEU A 534 -22.10 2.69 -11.55
N GLY A 535 -21.39 2.66 -12.65
CA GLY A 535 -21.21 3.81 -13.53
C GLY A 535 -20.47 4.95 -12.83
N ARG A 536 -21.14 6.10 -12.62
CA ARG A 536 -20.56 7.24 -11.88
C ARG A 536 -20.62 7.08 -10.36
N GLN A 537 -21.44 6.17 -9.88
CA GLN A 537 -21.64 5.88 -8.45
C GLN A 537 -20.73 4.73 -7.99
N ARG A 538 -20.58 4.58 -6.69
CA ARG A 538 -19.87 3.47 -6.07
C ARG A 538 -20.69 2.96 -4.89
N LEU A 539 -21.00 1.67 -4.88
CA LEU A 539 -21.60 1.00 -3.72
C LEU A 539 -20.49 0.45 -2.84
N LEU A 540 -20.42 0.95 -1.61
CA LEU A 540 -19.55 0.43 -0.57
C LEU A 540 -20.38 -0.40 0.40
N THR A 541 -20.01 -1.66 0.57
CA THR A 541 -20.55 -2.56 1.58
C THR A 541 -19.47 -2.84 2.63
N ARG A 542 -19.76 -2.62 3.90
CA ARG A 542 -18.90 -3.02 5.03
C ARG A 542 -19.62 -4.04 5.89
N VAL A 543 -18.90 -5.06 6.29
CA VAL A 543 -19.40 -6.10 7.19
C VAL A 543 -18.44 -6.21 8.36
N GLN A 544 -18.98 -6.27 9.58
CA GLN A 544 -18.24 -6.61 10.77
C GLN A 544 -18.97 -7.75 11.50
N PHE A 545 -18.22 -8.70 12.02
CA PHE A 545 -18.78 -9.78 12.81
C PHE A 545 -17.87 -10.12 13.98
N GLY A 546 -18.47 -10.66 15.02
CA GLY A 546 -17.78 -11.08 16.21
C GLY A 546 -18.47 -12.24 16.89
N LEU A 547 -17.67 -13.23 17.31
CA LEU A 547 -18.11 -14.39 18.09
C LEU A 547 -17.14 -14.63 19.25
N GLY A 548 -17.62 -14.63 20.47
CA GLY A 548 -16.85 -14.88 21.67
C GLY A 548 -17.47 -15.99 22.54
N SER A 549 -16.59 -16.73 23.23
CA SER A 549 -16.98 -17.74 24.21
C SER A 549 -17.59 -17.11 25.49
N GLU A 550 -18.04 -17.93 26.43
CA GLU A 550 -18.69 -17.46 27.66
C GLU A 550 -17.77 -16.64 28.55
N GLU A 551 -16.52 -16.98 28.61
CA GLU A 551 -15.49 -16.38 29.44
C GLU A 551 -14.81 -15.16 28.74
N LEU A 552 -15.46 -14.58 27.72
CA LEU A 552 -14.89 -13.42 27.03
C LEU A 552 -14.75 -12.23 28.00
N PRO A 553 -13.52 -11.70 28.20
CA PRO A 553 -13.33 -10.61 29.14
C PRO A 553 -13.84 -9.26 28.56
N PRO A 554 -14.22 -8.30 29.44
CA PRO A 554 -14.78 -7.01 29.04
C PRO A 554 -13.97 -6.27 27.97
N GLN A 555 -12.65 -6.30 28.06
CA GLN A 555 -11.75 -5.64 27.09
C GLN A 555 -11.72 -6.30 25.71
N ARG A 556 -12.47 -7.37 25.51
CA ARG A 556 -12.61 -8.07 24.23
C ARG A 556 -14.06 -8.09 23.71
N ALA A 557 -14.97 -7.39 24.40
CA ALA A 557 -16.37 -7.26 24.00
C ALA A 557 -16.51 -6.58 22.61
N PHE A 558 -17.54 -6.98 21.89
CA PHE A 558 -17.91 -6.32 20.64
C PHE A 558 -18.91 -5.19 20.93
N LEU A 559 -18.62 -3.99 20.45
CA LEU A 559 -19.35 -2.77 20.76
C LEU A 559 -20.01 -2.16 19.53
N LEU A 560 -21.28 -1.76 19.65
CA LEU A 560 -22.04 -1.05 18.60
C LEU A 560 -22.74 0.17 19.20
N GLY A 561 -23.04 1.13 18.33
CA GLY A 561 -23.75 2.38 18.67
C GLY A 561 -22.86 3.61 18.46
N GLY A 562 -23.45 4.66 17.93
CA GLY A 562 -22.80 5.92 17.63
C GLY A 562 -21.90 5.86 16.41
N ARG A 563 -20.92 6.77 16.42
CA ARG A 563 -19.94 6.94 15.31
C ARG A 563 -19.31 5.61 14.90
N GLY A 564 -19.10 5.47 13.62
CA GLY A 564 -18.41 4.33 13.04
C GLY A 564 -19.25 3.06 12.90
N THR A 565 -20.40 2.98 13.58
CA THR A 565 -21.30 1.82 13.56
C THR A 565 -22.76 2.22 13.33
N LEU A 566 -23.53 2.44 14.37
CA LEU A 566 -24.97 2.80 14.33
C LEU A 566 -25.14 4.25 14.80
N LEU A 567 -24.91 5.22 13.92
CA LEU A 567 -24.90 6.66 14.30
C LEU A 567 -26.21 7.14 14.89
N GLY A 568 -27.33 6.49 14.57
CA GLY A 568 -28.64 6.81 15.16
C GLY A 568 -28.82 6.40 16.62
N ASP A 569 -27.89 5.64 17.20
CA ASP A 569 -27.89 5.24 18.62
C ASP A 569 -26.80 6.00 19.41
N ALA A 570 -26.87 5.98 20.72
CA ALA A 570 -25.84 6.57 21.56
C ALA A 570 -24.49 5.82 21.39
N PHE A 571 -23.41 6.54 21.63
CA PHE A 571 -22.06 5.99 21.50
C PHE A 571 -21.86 4.76 22.40
N ARG A 572 -21.49 3.63 21.78
CA ARG A 572 -21.26 2.33 22.43
C ARG A 572 -22.41 1.92 23.38
N ALA A 573 -23.64 2.19 22.98
CA ALA A 573 -24.80 1.80 23.77
C ALA A 573 -24.95 0.29 23.90
N TRP A 574 -24.47 -0.44 22.91
CA TRP A 574 -24.68 -1.88 22.79
C TRP A 574 -23.36 -2.64 22.82
N GLY A 575 -23.35 -3.77 23.50
CA GLY A 575 -22.19 -4.64 23.56
C GLY A 575 -22.55 -6.09 23.86
N GLY A 576 -21.68 -7.00 23.48
CA GLY A 576 -21.90 -8.42 23.71
C GLY A 576 -20.74 -9.29 23.29
N ARG A 577 -20.91 -10.60 23.52
CA ARG A 577 -19.97 -11.64 23.07
C ARG A 577 -20.17 -12.01 21.60
N ARG A 578 -21.29 -11.60 21.00
CA ARG A 578 -21.59 -11.80 19.58
C ARG A 578 -22.05 -10.48 19.00
N ALA A 579 -21.60 -10.17 17.81
CA ALA A 579 -22.00 -8.97 17.10
C ALA A 579 -22.01 -9.20 15.58
N ALA A 580 -22.89 -8.48 14.91
CA ALA A 580 -22.89 -8.35 13.46
C ALA A 580 -23.28 -6.91 13.10
N LEU A 581 -22.62 -6.36 12.09
CA LEU A 581 -22.91 -5.05 11.52
C LEU A 581 -22.78 -5.14 10.00
N LEU A 582 -23.79 -4.69 9.29
CA LEU A 582 -23.81 -4.47 7.86
C LEU A 582 -24.00 -2.97 7.60
N HIS A 583 -23.15 -2.38 6.82
CA HIS A 583 -23.24 -0.98 6.39
C HIS A 583 -23.19 -0.93 4.86
N LEU A 584 -24.22 -0.36 4.26
CA LEU A 584 -24.35 -0.14 2.81
C LEU A 584 -24.35 1.37 2.55
N GLU A 585 -23.48 1.82 1.68
CA GLU A 585 -23.31 3.23 1.36
C GLU A 585 -23.20 3.42 -0.17
N LEU A 586 -24.06 4.26 -0.74
CA LEU A 586 -24.05 4.59 -2.15
C LEU A 586 -23.38 5.96 -2.35
N ARG A 587 -22.12 5.96 -2.75
CA ARG A 587 -21.31 7.17 -3.00
C ARG A 587 -21.60 7.74 -4.38
N THR A 588 -22.14 8.95 -4.43
CA THR A 588 -22.52 9.63 -5.67
C THR A 588 -21.78 10.97 -5.77
N PRO A 589 -20.86 11.17 -6.72
CA PRO A 589 -20.26 12.47 -6.97
C PRO A 589 -21.31 13.40 -7.61
N VAL A 590 -21.54 14.55 -7.01
CA VAL A 590 -22.42 15.61 -7.53
C VAL A 590 -21.62 16.88 -7.80
N PRO A 591 -21.99 17.70 -8.78
CA PRO A 591 -21.31 18.96 -9.07
C PRO A 591 -21.28 19.88 -7.85
N PHE A 592 -20.14 20.53 -7.65
CA PHE A 592 -19.93 21.50 -6.58
C PHE A 592 -18.97 22.60 -7.06
N PHE A 593 -18.85 23.68 -6.30
CA PHE A 593 -17.95 24.77 -6.68
C PHE A 593 -16.49 24.35 -6.58
N ARG A 594 -15.66 24.94 -7.46
CA ARG A 594 -14.21 24.75 -7.47
C ARG A 594 -13.55 25.92 -6.74
N LEU A 595 -12.67 25.60 -5.83
CA LEU A 595 -11.77 26.56 -5.22
C LEU A 595 -10.36 26.37 -5.82
N SER A 596 -9.67 27.47 -6.05
CA SER A 596 -8.26 27.47 -6.45
C SER A 596 -7.47 28.32 -5.46
N ALA A 597 -6.42 27.76 -4.90
CA ALA A 597 -5.49 28.45 -4.02
C ALA A 597 -4.08 28.22 -4.57
N GLY A 598 -3.55 29.17 -5.28
CA GLY A 598 -2.28 29.01 -5.99
C GLY A 598 -2.35 27.87 -7.03
N PRO A 599 -1.38 26.94 -7.04
CA PRO A 599 -1.39 25.79 -7.95
C PRO A 599 -2.41 24.71 -7.57
N ALA A 600 -2.87 24.68 -6.32
CA ALA A 600 -3.82 23.67 -5.85
C ALA A 600 -5.25 24.00 -6.30
N ARG A 601 -5.93 22.99 -6.87
CA ARG A 601 -7.32 23.09 -7.30
C ARG A 601 -8.14 22.02 -6.60
N THR A 602 -9.34 22.41 -6.11
CA THR A 602 -10.28 21.45 -5.56
C THR A 602 -11.00 20.71 -6.69
N PRO A 603 -11.41 19.43 -6.47
CA PRO A 603 -12.35 18.78 -7.37
C PRO A 603 -13.65 19.59 -7.44
N GLY A 604 -14.24 19.71 -8.64
CA GLY A 604 -15.52 20.38 -8.84
C GLY A 604 -16.72 19.55 -8.42
N THR A 605 -16.55 18.66 -7.44
CA THR A 605 -17.58 17.72 -6.97
C THR A 605 -17.52 17.56 -5.46
N ILE A 606 -18.67 17.29 -4.86
CA ILE A 606 -18.84 16.75 -3.51
C ILE A 606 -19.42 15.34 -3.63
N THR A 607 -19.05 14.42 -2.75
CA THR A 607 -19.63 13.09 -2.73
C THR A 607 -20.77 13.04 -1.73
N LEU A 608 -21.99 12.80 -2.20
CA LEU A 608 -23.13 12.47 -1.36
C LEU A 608 -23.20 10.95 -1.19
N ALA A 609 -23.47 10.52 0.04
CA ALA A 609 -23.40 9.13 0.45
C ALA A 609 -24.59 8.75 1.33
N PRO A 610 -25.80 8.55 0.76
CA PRO A 610 -26.87 7.91 1.50
C PRO A 610 -26.44 6.51 1.94
N TYR A 611 -26.78 6.15 3.20
CA TYR A 611 -26.40 4.86 3.75
C TYR A 611 -27.47 4.23 4.64
N ALA A 612 -27.40 2.92 4.78
CA ALA A 612 -28.15 2.15 5.75
C ALA A 612 -27.17 1.26 6.54
N ALA A 613 -27.28 1.26 7.85
CA ALA A 613 -26.52 0.38 8.72
C ALA A 613 -27.47 -0.47 9.58
N VAL A 614 -27.22 -1.77 9.64
CA VAL A 614 -27.97 -2.72 10.46
C VAL A 614 -26.99 -3.43 11.37
N GLY A 615 -27.23 -3.37 12.68
CA GLY A 615 -26.34 -3.95 13.66
C GLY A 615 -27.09 -4.69 14.77
N TRP A 616 -26.43 -5.68 15.30
CA TRP A 616 -26.97 -6.54 16.36
C TRP A 616 -25.86 -7.04 17.28
N THR A 617 -26.15 -7.11 18.58
CA THR A 617 -25.29 -7.73 19.59
C THR A 617 -26.10 -8.69 20.44
N SER A 618 -25.49 -9.74 20.94
CA SER A 618 -26.13 -10.66 21.88
C SER A 618 -25.15 -11.21 22.91
N LYS A 619 -25.69 -11.85 23.94
CA LYS A 619 -24.93 -12.45 25.03
C LYS A 619 -24.06 -11.40 25.72
N PRO A 620 -24.60 -10.58 26.62
CA PRO A 620 -23.86 -9.56 27.37
C PRO A 620 -22.60 -10.12 27.99
N VAL A 621 -21.56 -9.32 28.08
CA VAL A 621 -20.35 -9.65 28.83
C VAL A 621 -20.57 -9.27 30.30
N THR A 622 -20.22 -10.15 31.23
CA THR A 622 -20.39 -9.93 32.64
C THR A 622 -19.60 -8.71 33.13
N LEU A 623 -20.15 -7.95 34.07
CA LEU A 623 -19.54 -6.78 34.72
C LEU A 623 -19.24 -5.60 33.74
N THR A 624 -20.01 -5.48 32.65
CA THR A 624 -19.87 -4.35 31.72
C THR A 624 -21.09 -3.43 31.78
N PRO A 625 -20.94 -2.15 31.42
CA PRO A 625 -22.06 -1.21 31.30
C PRO A 625 -22.91 -1.43 30.05
N TRP A 626 -22.43 -2.26 29.12
CA TRP A 626 -23.08 -2.43 27.82
C TRP A 626 -24.16 -3.51 27.88
N GLN A 627 -25.26 -3.24 27.21
CA GLN A 627 -26.38 -4.16 27.05
C GLN A 627 -26.37 -4.78 25.65
N ALA A 628 -26.90 -6.00 25.53
CA ALA A 628 -27.18 -6.56 24.22
C ALA A 628 -28.34 -5.81 23.56
N THR A 629 -28.35 -5.78 22.24
CA THR A 629 -29.48 -5.18 21.51
C THR A 629 -30.73 -6.04 21.70
N PRO A 630 -31.88 -5.45 22.01
CA PRO A 630 -33.13 -6.22 22.16
C PRO A 630 -33.57 -6.81 20.80
N GLU A 631 -33.26 -6.13 19.71
CA GLU A 631 -33.52 -6.51 18.33
C GLU A 631 -32.42 -5.95 17.41
N ALA A 632 -32.45 -6.25 16.11
CA ALA A 632 -31.58 -5.64 15.14
C ALA A 632 -31.83 -4.13 15.08
N ARG A 633 -30.77 -3.33 15.25
CA ARG A 633 -30.81 -1.86 15.23
C ARG A 633 -30.54 -1.37 13.82
N VAL A 634 -31.33 -0.40 13.37
CA VAL A 634 -31.24 0.18 12.03
C VAL A 634 -30.96 1.66 12.12
N THR A 635 -29.96 2.11 11.38
CA THR A 635 -29.66 3.52 11.13
C THR A 635 -29.77 3.81 9.64
N LEU A 636 -30.55 4.80 9.28
CA LEU A 636 -30.59 5.38 7.94
C LEU A 636 -29.91 6.75 7.99
N GLY A 637 -29.05 7.03 7.02
CA GLY A 637 -28.30 8.26 7.09
C GLY A 637 -27.85 8.81 5.73
N LEU A 638 -27.27 9.99 5.81
CA LEU A 638 -26.67 10.69 4.68
C LEU A 638 -25.31 11.23 5.09
N GLY A 639 -24.28 10.86 4.35
CA GLY A 639 -22.96 11.44 4.42
C GLY A 639 -22.72 12.44 3.30
N ALA A 640 -21.92 13.46 3.57
CA ALA A 640 -21.37 14.37 2.57
C ALA A 640 -19.86 14.44 2.75
N GLU A 641 -19.12 14.15 1.70
CA GLU A 641 -17.66 14.14 1.70
C GLU A 641 -17.15 15.23 0.75
N TRP A 642 -16.40 16.17 1.29
CA TRP A 642 -15.84 17.29 0.55
C TRP A 642 -14.31 17.23 0.56
N LEU A 643 -13.71 17.61 -0.57
CA LEU A 643 -12.24 17.54 -0.82
C LEU A 643 -11.65 16.13 -0.67
N GLY A 644 -12.48 15.09 -0.55
CA GLY A 644 -12.00 13.75 -0.19
C GLY A 644 -11.39 13.65 1.21
N LEU A 645 -11.53 14.71 2.02
CA LEU A 645 -10.93 14.83 3.36
C LEU A 645 -11.97 14.98 4.45
N ILE A 646 -12.90 15.91 4.28
CA ILE A 646 -13.89 16.26 5.29
C ILE A 646 -15.15 15.44 5.06
N ARG A 647 -15.64 14.80 6.10
CA ARG A 647 -16.91 14.06 6.10
C ARG A 647 -17.84 14.58 7.19
N VAL A 648 -19.03 14.94 6.77
CA VAL A 648 -20.17 15.22 7.67
C VAL A 648 -21.22 14.16 7.41
N GLU A 649 -21.73 13.54 8.45
CA GLU A 649 -22.79 12.54 8.31
C GLU A 649 -23.88 12.75 9.37
N ALA A 650 -25.13 12.52 8.96
CA ALA A 650 -26.28 12.48 9.84
C ALA A 650 -26.92 11.09 9.77
N GLY A 651 -27.26 10.52 10.92
CA GLY A 651 -27.86 9.21 11.03
C GLY A 651 -29.12 9.25 11.88
N TYR A 652 -30.23 8.72 11.36
CA TYR A 652 -31.48 8.52 12.05
C TYR A 652 -31.59 7.08 12.51
N GLY A 653 -31.70 6.87 13.81
CA GLY A 653 -31.96 5.55 14.40
C GLY A 653 -33.46 5.23 14.34
N VAL A 654 -33.81 4.19 13.61
CA VAL A 654 -35.22 3.79 13.41
C VAL A 654 -35.89 3.47 14.74
N GLN A 655 -35.23 2.72 15.60
CA GLN A 655 -35.80 2.32 16.91
C GLN A 655 -35.59 3.41 17.99
N SER A 656 -34.46 4.12 17.96
CA SER A 656 -34.19 5.20 18.92
C SER A 656 -35.01 6.47 18.62
N ARG A 657 -35.46 6.66 17.38
CA ARG A 657 -36.10 7.85 16.85
C ARG A 657 -35.30 9.13 17.09
N ARG A 658 -33.97 9.01 17.05
CA ARG A 658 -33.03 10.12 17.28
C ARG A 658 -32.18 10.33 16.04
N VAL A 659 -31.86 11.61 15.81
CA VAL A 659 -30.85 11.97 14.81
C VAL A 659 -29.58 12.37 15.52
N HIS A 660 -28.46 11.83 15.06
CA HIS A 660 -27.14 12.26 15.48
C HIS A 660 -26.36 12.72 14.27
N VAL A 661 -25.51 13.72 14.48
CA VAL A 661 -24.61 14.26 13.45
C VAL A 661 -23.17 14.01 13.89
N ALA A 662 -22.35 13.60 12.94
CA ALA A 662 -20.93 13.42 13.16
C ALA A 662 -20.14 14.22 12.13
N PHE A 663 -19.10 14.86 12.58
CA PHE A 663 -18.07 15.51 11.77
C PHE A 663 -16.77 14.76 11.93
N ASP A 664 -16.11 14.40 10.82
CA ASP A 664 -14.83 13.71 10.84
C ASP A 664 -14.02 14.03 9.58
N VAL A 665 -12.77 13.62 9.58
CA VAL A 665 -12.04 13.38 8.35
C VAL A 665 -12.42 12.02 7.77
N THR A 666 -12.21 11.80 6.48
CA THR A 666 -12.47 10.49 5.87
C THR A 666 -11.57 9.43 6.49
N ARG A 667 -12.07 8.19 6.59
CA ARG A 667 -11.39 7.08 7.27
C ARG A 667 -9.98 6.82 6.76
N ASP A 668 -9.70 7.15 5.51
CA ASP A 668 -8.39 6.96 4.89
C ASP A 668 -7.27 7.75 5.60
N PHE A 669 -7.63 8.80 6.34
CA PHE A 669 -6.68 9.65 7.05
C PHE A 669 -6.57 9.34 8.54
N TRP A 670 -7.38 8.43 9.08
CA TRP A 670 -7.39 8.17 10.53
C TRP A 670 -6.07 7.62 11.05
N ASP A 671 -5.40 6.77 10.28
CA ASP A 671 -4.17 6.12 10.70
C ASP A 671 -2.94 7.05 10.71
N ILE A 672 -3.07 8.26 10.18
CA ILE A 672 -1.98 9.26 10.16
C ILE A 672 -2.28 10.47 11.05
N LEU A 673 -3.52 10.71 11.39
CA LEU A 673 -3.95 11.76 12.30
C LEU A 673 -4.06 11.23 13.74
#